data_15dcc5b8727c4a77059ba0d3b3468577
#
_entry.id   15dcc5b8727c4a77059ba0d3b3468577
#
_cell.length_a   1.000
_cell.length_b   1.000
_cell.length_c   1.000
_cell.angle_alpha   90.00
_cell.angle_beta   90.00
_cell.angle_gamma   90.00
#
_symmetry.space_group_name_H-M   'P 1'
#
loop_
_entity.id
_entity.type
_entity.pdbx_description
1 polymer ?
#
loop_
_entity_poly.entity_id
_entity_poly.type
_entity_poly.pdbx_seq_one_letter_code
_entity_poly.pdbx_strand_id
1 'polypeptide(L)'
;MYPRGLLKEYKGNLGVILGDSLGEGLYLTQVDLDDPSFLQYFQNIETLIIQSGRGYHVYIYSKKPVGTKKDYPVNKVEIRGQEGSYTVIPPSIHPETKEPYTVYQDKPILTVEDGIMWVKHQLKPLESDFKEDKVYKSDKKPMNVDSDRELSESDIDHVVTLLKPFYRESYRNDIIYSLSGFMKKEGIKESSAQLLIERLSHDDEDGMTARIQVLHRTYNNTLPDTELKGASGLYETIEKQADQDMFKTIQREINDIIEKPIHYGMLTARIGTNELFVANQDKKSIIHVKEKYTGDKIIATEKTVIEAYPSEVTIFDSPLEDEPRKFEILWQTHNSPRPIKTGPDLLEDIKNDLIESGHVINNRMVNDCLPAIMNKMIREQYAEIKTDIETPGFFYTPETNKIKSVKYETFEPPNEELQQALKVLDDLRHAFEGHETKIATIFKWGLISPFIYSMKQLGTWAPWLYLYGKAKSGKSTLGQMILYLWDTPTPDNDLTGGMFDTVARVGNRISQSTFPIVVNEPAGAFSRVSVTEMIKGAIERPTGRGRYEGRRFRNIPAYAPVIFTANLFVPDDDALIRRFIILHFTHSEMKTQKEVDAFEDEWQTKNHKRCKFNLLKPISQFVVKELLENPDLLQMEWKELCDTLVTRAYYEAGMRPDEWVYEWSRSESRGDMDEEHREE
;
A
#
# COMPACT_ATOMS: atom_id res chain seq x y z
N MET A 1 -25.75 -29.70 -12.60
CA MET A 1 -25.98 -30.00 -14.03
C MET A 1 -27.36 -30.59 -14.20
N TYR A 2 -28.26 -29.93 -14.91
CA TYR A 2 -29.54 -30.55 -15.28
C TYR A 2 -29.30 -31.62 -16.34
N PRO A 3 -29.99 -32.78 -16.25
CA PRO A 3 -29.85 -33.83 -17.25
C PRO A 3 -30.18 -33.33 -18.67
N ARG A 4 -29.33 -33.62 -19.65
CA ARG A 4 -29.48 -33.17 -21.05
C ARG A 4 -30.90 -33.45 -21.66
N GLY A 5 -31.66 -34.42 -21.11
CA GLY A 5 -33.03 -34.73 -21.54
C GLY A 5 -34.07 -33.67 -21.15
N LEU A 6 -33.93 -33.02 -19.99
CA LEU A 6 -34.87 -32.00 -19.51
C LEU A 6 -34.79 -30.68 -20.31
N LEU A 7 -33.62 -30.36 -20.88
CA LEU A 7 -33.39 -29.12 -21.64
C LEU A 7 -34.11 -29.18 -23.03
N LYS A 8 -34.40 -30.34 -23.57
CA LYS A 8 -35.08 -30.49 -24.87
C LYS A 8 -36.57 -30.14 -24.84
N GLU A 9 -37.20 -30.21 -23.70
CA GLU A 9 -38.65 -29.95 -23.53
C GLU A 9 -38.90 -28.57 -22.86
N TYR A 10 -37.88 -27.88 -22.39
CA TYR A 10 -37.97 -26.63 -21.70
C TYR A 10 -38.24 -25.46 -22.68
N LYS A 11 -39.35 -24.77 -22.49
CA LYS A 11 -39.83 -23.65 -23.36
C LYS A 11 -39.48 -22.25 -22.80
N GLY A 12 -38.78 -22.15 -21.68
CA GLY A 12 -38.40 -20.89 -21.06
C GLY A 12 -37.01 -20.43 -21.48
N ASN A 13 -36.62 -19.26 -21.00
CA ASN A 13 -35.25 -18.73 -21.18
C ASN A 13 -34.25 -19.54 -20.38
N LEU A 14 -33.08 -19.77 -20.98
CA LEU A 14 -31.95 -20.46 -20.34
C LEU A 14 -30.89 -19.46 -19.91
N GLY A 15 -30.28 -19.72 -18.76
CA GLY A 15 -29.16 -18.93 -18.26
C GLY A 15 -28.01 -19.81 -17.83
N VAL A 16 -26.80 -19.24 -17.89
CA VAL A 16 -25.57 -19.83 -17.37
C VAL A 16 -25.09 -19.01 -16.19
N ILE A 17 -24.69 -19.69 -15.12
CA ILE A 17 -24.10 -19.04 -13.93
C ILE A 17 -22.66 -18.65 -14.26
N LEU A 18 -22.32 -17.40 -13.96
CA LEU A 18 -20.98 -16.82 -14.13
C LEU A 18 -20.15 -17.00 -12.84
N GLY A 19 -18.88 -16.69 -12.92
CA GLY A 19 -17.92 -16.90 -11.83
C GLY A 19 -17.36 -18.29 -11.81
N ASP A 20 -16.77 -18.73 -10.69
CA ASP A 20 -16.21 -20.07 -10.50
C ASP A 20 -17.28 -21.05 -9.98
N SER A 21 -18.30 -21.29 -10.80
CA SER A 21 -19.43 -22.16 -10.44
C SER A 21 -19.07 -23.64 -10.28
N LEU A 22 -17.88 -24.05 -10.75
CA LEU A 22 -17.39 -25.44 -10.66
C LEU A 22 -16.32 -25.64 -9.59
N GLY A 23 -15.78 -24.57 -9.00
CA GLY A 23 -14.71 -24.62 -8.00
C GLY A 23 -13.34 -25.01 -8.58
N GLU A 24 -13.12 -24.75 -9.88
CA GLU A 24 -11.89 -25.10 -10.59
C GLU A 24 -10.88 -23.94 -10.68
N GLY A 25 -11.17 -22.80 -10.04
CA GLY A 25 -10.35 -21.58 -10.10
C GLY A 25 -10.41 -20.89 -11.47
N LEU A 26 -11.42 -21.20 -12.29
CA LEU A 26 -11.70 -20.59 -13.58
C LEU A 26 -13.02 -19.82 -13.54
N TYR A 27 -12.94 -18.51 -13.64
CA TYR A 27 -14.09 -17.62 -13.53
C TYR A 27 -14.72 -17.37 -14.90
N LEU A 28 -15.85 -18.00 -15.17
CA LEU A 28 -16.62 -17.73 -16.39
C LEU A 28 -17.09 -16.28 -16.40
N THR A 29 -16.65 -15.55 -17.39
CA THR A 29 -16.87 -14.09 -17.52
C THR A 29 -17.53 -13.80 -18.85
N GLN A 30 -18.58 -12.98 -18.82
CA GLN A 30 -19.24 -12.38 -19.98
C GLN A 30 -18.76 -10.95 -20.16
N VAL A 31 -18.40 -10.58 -21.37
CA VAL A 31 -18.24 -9.19 -21.81
C VAL A 31 -19.45 -8.84 -22.66
N ASP A 32 -20.29 -7.96 -22.15
CA ASP A 32 -21.54 -7.51 -22.79
C ASP A 32 -21.25 -6.24 -23.59
N LEU A 33 -21.48 -6.31 -24.88
CA LEU A 33 -21.26 -5.24 -25.84
C LEU A 33 -22.62 -4.69 -26.29
N ASP A 34 -23.15 -3.69 -25.59
CA ASP A 34 -24.44 -3.04 -25.92
C ASP A 34 -24.38 -2.18 -27.20
N ASP A 35 -23.19 -1.93 -27.72
CA ASP A 35 -23.00 -1.30 -29.02
C ASP A 35 -22.36 -2.31 -29.99
N PRO A 36 -23.08 -2.71 -31.07
CA PRO A 36 -22.58 -3.70 -32.03
C PRO A 36 -21.25 -3.33 -32.69
N SER A 37 -20.91 -2.04 -32.74
CA SER A 37 -19.64 -1.58 -33.34
C SER A 37 -18.40 -2.08 -32.59
N PHE A 38 -18.54 -2.40 -31.29
CA PHE A 38 -17.44 -2.93 -30.52
C PHE A 38 -17.06 -4.38 -30.87
N LEU A 39 -17.92 -5.09 -31.60
CA LEU A 39 -17.61 -6.45 -32.05
C LEU A 39 -16.31 -6.50 -32.88
N GLN A 40 -15.99 -5.45 -33.66
CA GLN A 40 -14.78 -5.38 -34.47
C GLN A 40 -13.48 -5.62 -33.67
N TYR A 41 -13.48 -5.33 -32.37
CA TYR A 41 -12.31 -5.54 -31.48
C TYR A 41 -12.22 -6.99 -30.96
N PHE A 42 -13.26 -7.80 -31.13
CA PHE A 42 -13.36 -9.17 -30.63
C PHE A 42 -13.55 -10.23 -31.72
N GLN A 43 -13.94 -9.84 -32.94
CA GLN A 43 -14.29 -10.77 -34.02
C GLN A 43 -13.16 -11.70 -34.48
N ASN A 44 -11.88 -11.29 -34.29
CA ASN A 44 -10.73 -12.10 -34.64
C ASN A 44 -10.25 -13.00 -33.50
N ILE A 45 -10.96 -13.04 -32.40
CA ILE A 45 -10.62 -13.83 -31.22
C ILE A 45 -11.36 -15.16 -31.26
N GLU A 46 -10.66 -16.27 -31.15
CA GLU A 46 -11.28 -17.59 -31.13
C GLU A 46 -11.88 -17.89 -29.74
N THR A 47 -13.10 -17.42 -29.49
CA THR A 47 -13.90 -17.71 -28.30
C THR A 47 -15.38 -17.78 -28.63
N LEU A 48 -16.23 -18.20 -27.69
CA LEU A 48 -17.67 -18.20 -27.85
C LEU A 48 -18.21 -16.77 -27.87
N ILE A 49 -18.98 -16.42 -28.91
CA ILE A 49 -19.70 -15.13 -29.00
C ILE A 49 -21.16 -15.42 -29.30
N ILE A 50 -22.04 -14.82 -28.51
CA ILE A 50 -23.49 -14.90 -28.66
C ILE A 50 -24.02 -13.55 -29.09
N GLN A 51 -24.86 -13.51 -30.11
CA GLN A 51 -25.62 -12.32 -30.49
C GLN A 51 -26.86 -12.21 -29.61
N SER A 52 -27.05 -11.05 -28.97
CA SER A 52 -28.25 -10.68 -28.21
C SER A 52 -29.17 -9.81 -29.08
N GLY A 53 -30.33 -9.49 -28.56
CA GLY A 53 -31.27 -8.59 -29.27
C GLY A 53 -30.78 -7.13 -29.42
N ARG A 54 -29.66 -6.75 -28.78
CA ARG A 54 -29.10 -5.38 -28.83
C ARG A 54 -27.62 -5.33 -29.20
N GLY A 55 -26.90 -6.40 -28.98
CA GLY A 55 -25.43 -6.41 -29.14
C GLY A 55 -24.86 -7.82 -29.10
N TYR A 56 -23.71 -7.97 -28.47
CA TYR A 56 -23.00 -9.24 -28.43
C TYR A 56 -22.48 -9.54 -27.03
N HIS A 57 -22.48 -10.84 -26.67
CA HIS A 57 -21.87 -11.37 -25.45
C HIS A 57 -20.64 -12.18 -25.80
N VAL A 58 -19.46 -11.73 -25.40
CA VAL A 58 -18.18 -12.43 -25.56
C VAL A 58 -17.87 -13.19 -24.27
N TYR A 59 -17.56 -14.47 -24.34
CA TYR A 59 -17.30 -15.33 -23.20
C TYR A 59 -15.82 -15.67 -23.08
N ILE A 60 -15.28 -15.58 -21.87
CA ILE A 60 -13.92 -15.97 -21.51
C ILE A 60 -13.89 -16.68 -20.15
N TYR A 61 -12.89 -17.50 -19.91
CA TYR A 61 -12.51 -17.92 -18.57
C TYR A 61 -11.34 -17.06 -18.08
N SER A 62 -11.49 -16.42 -16.94
CA SER A 62 -10.43 -15.69 -16.25
C SER A 62 -9.84 -16.55 -15.14
N LYS A 63 -8.50 -16.58 -14.98
CA LYS A 63 -7.85 -17.22 -13.84
C LYS A 63 -7.92 -16.36 -12.56
N LYS A 64 -8.24 -15.07 -12.69
CA LYS A 64 -8.49 -14.19 -11.57
C LYS A 64 -9.97 -13.90 -11.41
N PRO A 65 -10.46 -13.69 -10.17
CA PRO A 65 -11.83 -13.28 -9.93
C PRO A 65 -12.20 -12.01 -10.71
N VAL A 66 -13.38 -12.01 -11.32
CA VAL A 66 -13.90 -10.87 -12.08
C VAL A 66 -15.23 -10.44 -11.47
N GLY A 67 -15.28 -9.22 -10.95
CA GLY A 67 -16.54 -8.60 -10.50
C GLY A 67 -17.36 -8.05 -11.66
N THR A 68 -18.58 -7.58 -11.37
CA THR A 68 -19.41 -6.90 -12.36
C THR A 68 -18.98 -5.44 -12.50
N LYS A 69 -18.65 -5.00 -13.72
CA LYS A 69 -18.32 -3.60 -14.05
C LYS A 69 -19.18 -3.12 -15.20
N LYS A 70 -20.03 -2.11 -14.93
CA LYS A 70 -20.91 -1.49 -15.93
C LYS A 70 -20.24 -0.31 -16.62
N ASP A 71 -20.49 -0.17 -17.93
CA ASP A 71 -19.90 0.89 -18.77
C ASP A 71 -18.38 0.98 -18.61
N TYR A 72 -17.69 -0.16 -18.69
CA TYR A 72 -16.27 -0.27 -18.42
C TYR A 72 -15.56 -1.23 -19.39
N PRO A 73 -14.36 -0.95 -19.90
CA PRO A 73 -13.59 0.29 -19.68
C PRO A 73 -14.16 1.51 -20.39
N VAL A 74 -15.09 1.32 -21.32
CA VAL A 74 -15.81 2.39 -22.04
C VAL A 74 -17.31 2.26 -21.83
N ASN A 75 -18.08 3.30 -22.18
CA ASN A 75 -19.55 3.25 -22.14
C ASN A 75 -20.09 2.13 -23.03
N LYS A 76 -21.22 1.53 -22.63
CA LYS A 76 -21.89 0.41 -23.34
C LYS A 76 -21.07 -0.89 -23.41
N VAL A 77 -20.02 -1.03 -22.61
CA VAL A 77 -19.36 -2.30 -22.34
C VAL A 77 -19.57 -2.67 -20.88
N GLU A 78 -20.12 -3.86 -20.63
CA GLU A 78 -20.26 -4.37 -19.27
C GLU A 78 -19.47 -5.69 -19.13
N ILE A 79 -18.68 -5.80 -18.06
CA ILE A 79 -17.98 -7.03 -17.72
C ILE A 79 -18.74 -7.68 -16.56
N ARG A 80 -19.17 -8.92 -16.72
CA ARG A 80 -19.87 -9.71 -15.69
C ARG A 80 -19.11 -11.00 -15.45
N GLY A 81 -18.63 -11.20 -14.25
CA GLY A 81 -17.95 -12.43 -13.82
C GLY A 81 -18.11 -12.69 -12.33
N GLN A 82 -18.97 -11.92 -11.67
CA GLN A 82 -19.23 -12.07 -10.24
C GLN A 82 -19.90 -13.42 -9.97
N GLU A 83 -19.39 -14.10 -8.95
CA GLU A 83 -19.92 -15.38 -8.50
C GLU A 83 -21.44 -15.29 -8.19
N GLY A 84 -22.20 -16.26 -8.68
CA GLY A 84 -23.64 -16.30 -8.52
C GLY A 84 -24.45 -15.41 -9.47
N SER A 85 -23.80 -14.54 -10.27
CA SER A 85 -24.50 -13.85 -11.36
C SER A 85 -24.79 -14.82 -12.53
N TYR A 86 -25.72 -14.45 -13.42
CA TYR A 86 -26.06 -15.28 -14.56
C TYR A 86 -26.18 -14.46 -15.84
N THR A 87 -26.05 -15.13 -16.97
CA THR A 87 -26.27 -14.59 -18.30
C THR A 87 -27.24 -15.44 -19.08
N VAL A 88 -28.00 -14.81 -19.97
CA VAL A 88 -28.97 -15.51 -20.83
C VAL A 88 -28.29 -16.02 -22.09
N ILE A 89 -28.61 -17.27 -22.48
CA ILE A 89 -28.01 -17.95 -23.63
C ILE A 89 -29.09 -18.49 -24.59
N PRO A 90 -28.72 -18.85 -25.86
CA PRO A 90 -29.62 -19.52 -26.79
C PRO A 90 -30.22 -20.83 -26.19
N PRO A 91 -31.47 -21.16 -26.50
CA PRO A 91 -32.36 -20.53 -27.48
C PRO A 91 -33.31 -19.48 -26.88
N SER A 92 -32.88 -18.77 -25.87
CA SER A 92 -33.67 -17.75 -25.15
C SER A 92 -34.12 -16.61 -26.07
N ILE A 93 -35.16 -15.91 -25.67
CA ILE A 93 -35.71 -14.73 -26.37
C ILE A 93 -35.43 -13.49 -25.51
N HIS A 94 -34.91 -12.44 -26.12
CA HIS A 94 -34.64 -11.17 -25.44
C HIS A 94 -35.93 -10.54 -24.96
N PRO A 95 -36.08 -10.13 -23.68
CA PRO A 95 -37.35 -9.71 -23.10
C PRO A 95 -37.92 -8.46 -23.71
N GLU A 96 -37.09 -7.53 -24.20
CA GLU A 96 -37.54 -6.26 -24.76
C GLU A 96 -37.65 -6.29 -26.29
N THR A 97 -36.60 -6.73 -26.99
CA THR A 97 -36.60 -6.74 -28.47
C THR A 97 -37.41 -7.88 -29.07
N LYS A 98 -37.68 -8.93 -28.26
CA LYS A 98 -38.35 -10.18 -28.70
C LYS A 98 -37.56 -10.99 -29.72
N GLU A 99 -36.29 -10.66 -29.94
CA GLU A 99 -35.39 -11.41 -30.82
C GLU A 99 -34.75 -12.59 -30.08
N PRO A 100 -34.44 -13.69 -30.78
CA PRO A 100 -33.77 -14.82 -30.16
C PRO A 100 -32.28 -14.53 -29.95
N TYR A 101 -31.72 -15.03 -28.85
CA TYR A 101 -30.27 -15.14 -28.70
C TYR A 101 -29.75 -16.21 -29.66
N THR A 102 -28.71 -15.90 -30.44
CA THR A 102 -28.12 -16.80 -31.43
C THR A 102 -26.61 -16.90 -31.25
N VAL A 103 -26.05 -18.05 -31.60
CA VAL A 103 -24.59 -18.22 -31.59
C VAL A 103 -24.01 -17.50 -32.79
N TYR A 104 -23.24 -16.42 -32.55
CA TYR A 104 -22.53 -15.70 -33.60
C TYR A 104 -21.20 -16.40 -33.98
N GLN A 105 -20.45 -16.82 -32.99
CA GLN A 105 -19.21 -17.58 -33.16
C GLN A 105 -19.18 -18.76 -32.20
N ASP A 106 -19.11 -19.98 -32.76
CA ASP A 106 -19.06 -21.22 -31.99
C ASP A 106 -17.59 -21.72 -31.90
N LYS A 107 -16.90 -21.27 -30.87
CA LYS A 107 -15.51 -21.63 -30.54
C LYS A 107 -15.40 -22.02 -29.07
N PRO A 108 -14.41 -22.82 -28.68
CA PRO A 108 -14.12 -23.05 -27.26
C PRO A 108 -13.90 -21.74 -26.52
N ILE A 109 -14.40 -21.65 -25.28
CA ILE A 109 -14.24 -20.45 -24.48
C ILE A 109 -12.75 -20.26 -24.15
N LEU A 110 -12.20 -19.10 -24.53
CA LEU A 110 -10.79 -18.73 -24.33
C LEU A 110 -10.49 -18.55 -22.83
N THR A 111 -9.38 -19.13 -22.38
CA THR A 111 -8.87 -18.90 -21.02
C THR A 111 -7.80 -17.81 -21.01
N VAL A 112 -7.94 -16.82 -20.14
CA VAL A 112 -7.03 -15.69 -19.98
C VAL A 112 -6.55 -15.55 -18.53
N GLU A 113 -5.39 -14.94 -18.32
CA GLU A 113 -4.84 -14.76 -16.96
C GLU A 113 -5.68 -13.77 -16.13
N ASP A 114 -6.09 -12.66 -16.73
CA ASP A 114 -6.87 -11.60 -16.07
C ASP A 114 -7.92 -11.07 -17.05
N GLY A 115 -9.19 -11.36 -16.77
CA GLY A 115 -10.29 -10.99 -17.67
C GLY A 115 -10.46 -9.48 -17.85
N ILE A 116 -10.22 -8.69 -16.81
CA ILE A 116 -10.36 -7.23 -16.88
C ILE A 116 -9.25 -6.63 -17.73
N MET A 117 -8.00 -7.02 -17.47
CA MET A 117 -6.85 -6.55 -18.23
C MET A 117 -6.93 -6.99 -19.70
N TRP A 118 -7.43 -8.20 -19.94
CA TRP A 118 -7.65 -8.70 -21.29
C TRP A 118 -8.67 -7.85 -22.07
N VAL A 119 -9.83 -7.49 -21.47
CA VAL A 119 -10.84 -6.63 -22.11
C VAL A 119 -10.25 -5.25 -22.42
N LYS A 120 -9.51 -4.65 -21.49
CA LYS A 120 -8.81 -3.39 -21.73
C LYS A 120 -7.85 -3.49 -22.93
N HIS A 121 -7.09 -4.56 -23.01
CA HIS A 121 -6.16 -4.77 -24.11
C HIS A 121 -6.87 -4.86 -25.47
N GLN A 122 -8.03 -5.54 -25.53
CA GLN A 122 -8.80 -5.61 -26.78
C GLN A 122 -9.34 -4.23 -27.19
N LEU A 123 -9.75 -3.42 -26.24
CA LEU A 123 -10.31 -2.07 -26.45
C LEU A 123 -9.24 -0.96 -26.41
N LYS A 124 -7.95 -1.31 -26.35
CA LYS A 124 -6.83 -0.35 -26.34
C LYS A 124 -6.91 0.76 -27.42
N PRO A 125 -7.40 0.50 -28.65
CA PRO A 125 -7.60 1.57 -29.62
C PRO A 125 -8.54 2.69 -29.18
N LEU A 126 -9.35 2.46 -28.13
CA LEU A 126 -10.28 3.43 -27.52
C LEU A 126 -9.74 3.97 -26.18
N GLU A 127 -8.44 3.90 -25.94
CA GLU A 127 -7.82 4.26 -24.63
C GLU A 127 -8.12 5.70 -24.19
N SER A 128 -8.29 6.64 -25.14
CA SER A 128 -8.73 8.02 -24.87
C SER A 128 -10.13 8.10 -24.24
N ASP A 129 -10.97 7.11 -24.48
CA ASP A 129 -12.35 7.04 -24.03
C ASP A 129 -12.50 6.13 -22.79
N PHE A 130 -11.41 5.55 -22.31
CA PHE A 130 -11.42 4.68 -21.14
C PHE A 130 -11.86 5.45 -19.90
N LYS A 131 -12.81 4.88 -19.19
CA LYS A 131 -13.11 5.32 -17.83
C LYS A 131 -11.95 4.93 -16.92
N GLU A 132 -11.56 5.86 -16.04
CA GLU A 132 -10.58 5.54 -14.98
C GLU A 132 -11.04 4.30 -14.22
N ASP A 133 -10.10 3.39 -13.94
CA ASP A 133 -10.36 2.26 -13.08
C ASP A 133 -10.80 2.77 -11.71
N LYS A 134 -12.10 2.77 -11.48
CA LYS A 134 -12.56 2.71 -10.11
C LYS A 134 -12.05 1.39 -9.59
N VAL A 135 -10.93 1.43 -8.87
CA VAL A 135 -10.39 0.26 -8.18
C VAL A 135 -11.52 -0.24 -7.28
N TYR A 136 -12.24 -1.26 -7.76
CA TYR A 136 -13.17 -1.99 -6.92
C TYR A 136 -12.32 -2.73 -5.90
N LYS A 137 -12.14 -2.10 -4.76
CA LYS A 137 -11.48 -2.70 -3.60
C LYS A 137 -12.46 -3.73 -3.07
N SER A 138 -12.19 -5.00 -3.36
CA SER A 138 -13.09 -6.13 -3.05
C SER A 138 -13.35 -6.34 -1.55
N ASP A 139 -12.65 -5.61 -0.66
CA ASP A 139 -12.73 -5.80 0.79
C ASP A 139 -13.07 -4.52 1.57
N LYS A 140 -13.47 -3.43 0.90
CA LYS A 140 -13.98 -2.25 1.60
C LYS A 140 -15.48 -2.37 1.80
N LYS A 141 -15.90 -2.43 3.06
CA LYS A 141 -17.27 -2.07 3.39
C LYS A 141 -17.52 -0.65 2.89
N PRO A 142 -18.56 -0.39 2.06
CA PRO A 142 -18.92 0.98 1.73
C PRO A 142 -19.19 1.71 3.04
N MET A 143 -18.61 2.90 3.20
CA MET A 143 -18.90 3.78 4.34
C MET A 143 -20.33 4.33 4.31
N ASN A 144 -21.20 3.82 3.48
CA ASN A 144 -22.63 4.14 3.47
C ASN A 144 -23.36 3.23 4.44
N VAL A 145 -23.88 3.82 5.41
CA VAL A 145 -24.47 3.29 6.60
C VAL A 145 -25.93 2.97 6.43
N ASP A 146 -26.21 1.74 6.14
CA ASP A 146 -27.15 0.93 6.89
C ASP A 146 -26.38 -0.33 7.27
N SER A 147 -25.35 -0.15 8.14
CA SER A 147 -24.57 -1.28 8.59
C SER A 147 -25.38 -2.05 9.60
N ASP A 148 -25.85 -3.20 9.21
CA ASP A 148 -26.33 -4.24 10.09
C ASP A 148 -25.30 -4.48 11.20
N ARG A 149 -25.61 -4.00 12.40
CA ARG A 149 -24.73 -4.14 13.57
C ARG A 149 -24.81 -5.55 14.11
N GLU A 150 -23.66 -6.18 14.33
CA GLU A 150 -23.61 -7.46 15.03
C GLU A 150 -23.58 -7.24 16.56
N LEU A 151 -24.36 -8.04 17.27
CA LEU A 151 -24.23 -8.16 18.74
C LEU A 151 -23.20 -9.21 19.08
N SER A 152 -22.40 -8.96 20.13
CA SER A 152 -21.51 -10.00 20.64
C SER A 152 -22.31 -11.13 21.29
N GLU A 153 -21.72 -12.34 21.36
CA GLU A 153 -22.37 -13.45 22.06
C GLU A 153 -22.68 -13.12 23.53
N SER A 154 -21.78 -12.40 24.21
CA SER A 154 -21.95 -11.91 25.55
C SER A 154 -23.14 -10.98 25.71
N ASP A 155 -23.33 -10.06 24.75
CA ASP A 155 -24.47 -9.13 24.74
C ASP A 155 -25.78 -9.85 24.50
N ILE A 156 -25.78 -10.83 23.58
CA ILE A 156 -26.95 -11.68 23.32
C ILE A 156 -27.36 -12.45 24.58
N ASP A 157 -26.42 -13.10 25.26
CA ASP A 157 -26.67 -13.85 26.48
C ASP A 157 -27.18 -12.94 27.60
N HIS A 158 -26.65 -11.74 27.71
CA HIS A 158 -27.11 -10.76 28.70
C HIS A 158 -28.57 -10.32 28.45
N VAL A 159 -28.89 -9.96 27.21
CA VAL A 159 -30.28 -9.60 26.85
C VAL A 159 -31.25 -10.77 27.04
N VAL A 160 -30.84 -12.00 26.68
CA VAL A 160 -31.65 -13.20 26.93
C VAL A 160 -31.89 -13.37 28.42
N THR A 161 -30.87 -13.22 29.25
CA THR A 161 -30.99 -13.34 30.73
C THR A 161 -31.96 -12.30 31.28
N LEU A 162 -31.94 -11.07 30.81
CA LEU A 162 -32.85 -10.01 31.23
C LEU A 162 -34.30 -10.25 30.81
N LEU A 163 -34.52 -10.79 29.60
CA LEU A 163 -35.86 -11.02 29.06
C LEU A 163 -36.51 -12.33 29.45
N LYS A 164 -35.73 -13.36 29.78
CA LYS A 164 -36.21 -14.71 30.10
C LYS A 164 -37.31 -14.76 31.17
N PRO A 165 -37.25 -14.00 32.32
CA PRO A 165 -38.30 -13.98 33.33
C PRO A 165 -39.67 -13.51 32.81
N PHE A 166 -39.70 -12.69 31.75
CA PHE A 166 -40.88 -12.09 31.15
C PHE A 166 -41.39 -12.85 29.93
N TYR A 167 -40.59 -13.78 29.39
CA TYR A 167 -40.93 -14.62 28.23
C TYR A 167 -41.89 -15.74 28.60
N ARG A 168 -43.15 -15.35 28.97
CA ARG A 168 -44.23 -16.24 29.42
C ARG A 168 -45.23 -16.45 28.31
N GLU A 169 -46.00 -17.55 28.37
CA GLU A 169 -46.90 -18.01 27.34
C GLU A 169 -47.83 -16.91 26.77
N SER A 170 -48.43 -16.10 27.63
CA SER A 170 -49.32 -14.99 27.19
C SER A 170 -48.63 -13.80 26.58
N TYR A 171 -47.29 -13.65 26.72
CA TYR A 171 -46.51 -12.47 26.28
C TYR A 171 -45.44 -12.78 25.24
N ARG A 172 -45.21 -14.06 24.95
CA ARG A 172 -44.15 -14.50 24.02
C ARG A 172 -44.21 -13.78 22.64
N ASN A 173 -45.42 -13.72 22.06
CA ASN A 173 -45.63 -13.09 20.74
C ASN A 173 -45.32 -11.60 20.77
N ASP A 174 -45.78 -10.88 21.78
CA ASP A 174 -45.61 -9.44 21.90
C ASP A 174 -44.14 -9.09 22.12
N ILE A 175 -43.43 -9.88 22.94
CA ILE A 175 -41.98 -9.72 23.18
C ILE A 175 -41.21 -9.94 21.87
N ILE A 176 -41.42 -11.06 21.17
CA ILE A 176 -40.70 -11.40 19.95
C ILE A 176 -40.97 -10.35 18.84
N TYR A 177 -42.22 -9.95 18.63
CA TYR A 177 -42.57 -8.99 17.64
C TYR A 177 -41.95 -7.59 17.92
N SER A 178 -42.08 -7.13 19.17
CA SER A 178 -41.54 -5.83 19.59
C SER A 178 -40.03 -5.81 19.61
N LEU A 179 -39.40 -6.90 20.10
CA LEU A 179 -37.94 -7.06 20.12
C LEU A 179 -37.35 -7.12 18.69
N SER A 180 -37.99 -7.87 17.78
CA SER A 180 -37.58 -7.92 16.37
C SER A 180 -37.67 -6.54 15.71
N GLY A 181 -38.74 -5.79 15.95
CA GLY A 181 -38.89 -4.44 15.42
C GLY A 181 -37.92 -3.44 16.06
N PHE A 182 -37.61 -3.60 17.35
CA PHE A 182 -36.61 -2.80 18.05
C PHE A 182 -35.21 -3.03 17.46
N MET A 183 -34.77 -4.30 17.36
CA MET A 183 -33.47 -4.65 16.78
C MET A 183 -33.33 -4.18 15.33
N LYS A 184 -34.38 -4.32 14.50
CA LYS A 184 -34.40 -3.82 13.13
C LYS A 184 -34.23 -2.31 13.08
N LYS A 185 -35.00 -1.55 13.86
CA LYS A 185 -34.90 -0.07 13.94
C LYS A 185 -33.52 0.39 14.37
N GLU A 186 -32.85 -0.37 15.26
CA GLU A 186 -31.51 -0.08 15.72
C GLU A 186 -30.42 -0.65 14.80
N GLY A 187 -30.77 -1.22 13.62
CA GLY A 187 -29.86 -1.70 12.59
C GLY A 187 -29.04 -2.91 13.03
N ILE A 188 -29.60 -3.76 13.87
CA ILE A 188 -28.96 -5.03 14.23
C ILE A 188 -29.14 -6.01 13.07
N LYS A 189 -28.08 -6.74 12.71
CA LYS A 189 -28.14 -7.78 11.70
C LYS A 189 -29.18 -8.84 12.01
N GLU A 190 -29.90 -9.30 10.98
CA GLU A 190 -30.87 -10.37 11.11
C GLU A 190 -30.28 -11.64 11.73
N SER A 191 -29.02 -11.98 11.41
CA SER A 191 -28.30 -13.12 11.99
C SER A 191 -28.12 -13.01 13.51
N SER A 192 -27.72 -11.84 14.03
CA SER A 192 -27.59 -11.60 15.48
C SER A 192 -28.95 -11.60 16.18
N ALA A 193 -29.95 -11.00 15.53
CA ALA A 193 -31.33 -11.00 16.03
C ALA A 193 -31.92 -12.42 16.06
N GLN A 194 -31.63 -13.24 15.05
CA GLN A 194 -32.06 -14.64 15.01
C GLN A 194 -31.44 -15.44 16.15
N LEU A 195 -30.13 -15.32 16.37
CA LEU A 195 -29.43 -16.00 17.45
C LEU A 195 -30.00 -15.63 18.83
N LEU A 196 -30.33 -14.34 19.04
CA LEU A 196 -30.94 -13.87 20.29
C LEU A 196 -32.33 -14.50 20.48
N ILE A 197 -33.17 -14.54 19.44
CA ILE A 197 -34.50 -15.13 19.52
C ILE A 197 -34.43 -16.65 19.72
N GLU A 198 -33.51 -17.33 19.04
CA GLU A 198 -33.27 -18.76 19.22
C GLU A 198 -32.94 -19.10 20.71
N ARG A 199 -32.00 -18.34 21.31
CA ARG A 199 -31.62 -18.52 22.72
C ARG A 199 -32.77 -18.19 23.67
N LEU A 200 -33.52 -17.10 23.38
CA LEU A 200 -34.66 -16.71 24.22
C LEU A 200 -35.80 -17.73 24.17
N SER A 201 -36.06 -18.31 22.99
CA SER A 201 -37.15 -19.28 22.77
C SER A 201 -36.72 -20.74 22.85
N HIS A 202 -35.52 -21.04 23.34
CA HIS A 202 -34.94 -22.39 23.39
C HIS A 202 -35.84 -23.40 24.08
N ASP A 203 -36.55 -23.02 25.15
CA ASP A 203 -37.45 -23.89 25.90
C ASP A 203 -38.90 -23.91 25.39
N ASP A 204 -39.15 -23.31 24.21
CA ASP A 204 -40.46 -23.24 23.58
C ASP A 204 -40.61 -24.38 22.55
N GLU A 205 -40.88 -25.60 23.05
CA GLU A 205 -40.80 -26.87 22.32
C GLU A 205 -41.51 -26.85 20.93
N ASP A 206 -42.64 -26.11 20.83
CA ASP A 206 -43.46 -26.03 19.59
C ASP A 206 -43.37 -24.66 18.89
N GLY A 207 -42.64 -23.70 19.46
CA GLY A 207 -42.76 -22.28 19.06
C GLY A 207 -41.56 -21.69 18.35
N MET A 208 -40.35 -22.23 18.49
CA MET A 208 -39.11 -21.60 17.97
C MET A 208 -39.18 -21.26 16.49
N THR A 209 -39.63 -22.19 15.65
CA THR A 209 -39.78 -21.95 14.20
C THR A 209 -40.79 -20.82 13.90
N ALA A 210 -41.86 -20.74 14.66
CA ALA A 210 -42.85 -19.66 14.49
C ALA A 210 -42.26 -18.31 14.95
N ARG A 211 -41.42 -18.27 15.98
CA ARG A 211 -40.76 -17.03 16.43
C ARG A 211 -39.73 -16.52 15.40
N ILE A 212 -38.96 -17.42 14.84
CA ILE A 212 -38.03 -17.09 13.75
C ILE A 212 -38.79 -16.58 12.53
N GLN A 213 -39.96 -17.14 12.18
CA GLN A 213 -40.78 -16.62 11.11
C GLN A 213 -41.30 -15.20 11.38
N VAL A 214 -41.63 -14.86 12.62
CA VAL A 214 -42.00 -13.48 13.01
C VAL A 214 -40.81 -12.54 12.79
N LEU A 215 -39.62 -12.93 13.18
CA LEU A 215 -38.38 -12.16 12.92
C LEU A 215 -38.19 -11.93 11.43
N HIS A 216 -38.17 -12.98 10.61
CA HIS A 216 -37.97 -12.87 9.16
C HIS A 216 -39.03 -11.98 8.50
N ARG A 217 -40.28 -12.11 8.87
CA ARG A 217 -41.34 -11.20 8.37
C ARG A 217 -41.08 -9.76 8.79
N THR A 218 -40.64 -9.51 10.02
CA THR A 218 -40.31 -8.17 10.50
C THR A 218 -39.15 -7.56 9.73
N TYR A 219 -38.08 -8.32 9.52
CA TYR A 219 -36.89 -7.85 8.80
C TYR A 219 -37.15 -7.64 7.31
N ASN A 220 -37.92 -8.50 6.67
CA ASN A 220 -38.25 -8.42 5.25
C ASN A 220 -39.50 -7.53 4.96
N ASN A 221 -40.10 -6.93 5.97
CA ASN A 221 -41.25 -6.04 5.80
C ASN A 221 -40.78 -4.68 5.24
N THR A 222 -41.45 -4.22 4.19
CA THR A 222 -41.19 -2.92 3.54
C THR A 222 -41.94 -1.75 4.19
N LEU A 223 -42.61 -1.99 5.32
CA LEU A 223 -43.32 -0.94 6.07
C LEU A 223 -42.32 0.10 6.61
N PRO A 224 -42.71 1.40 6.62
CA PRO A 224 -41.90 2.43 7.28
C PRO A 224 -41.60 2.10 8.73
N ASP A 225 -40.44 2.47 9.23
CA ASP A 225 -40.01 2.22 10.60
C ASP A 225 -40.98 2.76 11.66
N THR A 226 -41.78 3.77 11.31
CA THR A 226 -42.83 4.35 12.17
C THR A 226 -44.00 3.40 12.44
N GLU A 227 -44.23 2.41 11.57
CA GLU A 227 -45.32 1.45 11.70
C GLU A 227 -44.94 0.14 12.39
N LEU A 228 -43.64 -0.11 12.57
CA LEU A 228 -43.16 -1.28 13.27
C LEU A 228 -43.25 -1.07 14.80
N LYS A 229 -43.78 -2.08 15.54
CA LYS A 229 -43.58 -2.09 16.99
C LYS A 229 -42.08 -2.14 17.30
N GLY A 230 -41.64 -1.50 18.34
CA GLY A 230 -40.21 -1.39 18.74
C GLY A 230 -40.06 -1.34 20.25
N ALA A 231 -39.07 -0.61 20.74
CA ALA A 231 -38.74 -0.47 22.14
C ALA A 231 -39.97 -0.18 23.04
N SER A 232 -40.84 0.75 22.63
CA SER A 232 -42.05 1.08 23.41
C SER A 232 -42.97 -0.12 23.63
N GLY A 233 -43.23 -0.95 22.60
CA GLY A 233 -44.04 -2.14 22.74
C GLY A 233 -43.41 -3.22 23.59
N LEU A 234 -42.05 -3.35 23.53
CA LEU A 234 -41.29 -4.28 24.39
C LEU A 234 -41.39 -3.84 25.85
N TYR A 235 -41.16 -2.61 26.16
CA TYR A 235 -41.16 -2.07 27.52
C TYR A 235 -42.56 -2.03 28.12
N GLU A 236 -43.62 -1.71 27.35
CA GLU A 236 -44.99 -1.83 27.80
C GLU A 236 -45.32 -3.28 28.26
N THR A 237 -44.76 -4.26 27.54
CA THR A 237 -44.98 -5.68 27.88
C THR A 237 -44.24 -6.09 29.15
N ILE A 238 -43.01 -5.55 29.34
CA ILE A 238 -42.19 -5.84 30.56
C ILE A 238 -42.76 -5.11 31.78
N GLU A 239 -43.17 -3.82 31.63
CA GLU A 239 -43.73 -3.01 32.72
C GLU A 239 -44.98 -3.61 33.32
N LYS A 240 -45.79 -4.32 32.54
CA LYS A 240 -46.98 -5.07 33.05
C LYS A 240 -46.62 -6.23 33.96
N GLN A 241 -45.35 -6.66 33.99
CA GLN A 241 -44.89 -7.87 34.69
C GLN A 241 -43.81 -7.59 35.74
N ALA A 242 -43.16 -6.42 35.72
CA ALA A 242 -42.08 -6.05 36.61
C ALA A 242 -42.49 -4.95 37.61
N ASP A 243 -41.83 -4.89 38.78
CA ASP A 243 -41.86 -3.72 39.61
C ASP A 243 -41.08 -2.56 38.97
N GLN A 244 -41.31 -1.32 39.47
CA GLN A 244 -40.82 -0.11 38.85
C GLN A 244 -39.28 0.01 38.87
N ASP A 245 -38.60 -0.52 39.88
CA ASP A 245 -37.12 -0.44 39.97
C ASP A 245 -36.46 -1.51 39.11
N MET A 246 -37.03 -2.70 39.07
CA MET A 246 -36.63 -3.79 38.18
C MET A 246 -36.84 -3.39 36.70
N PHE A 247 -37.98 -2.81 36.38
CA PHE A 247 -38.30 -2.31 35.04
C PHE A 247 -37.24 -1.30 34.55
N LYS A 248 -36.95 -0.27 35.36
CA LYS A 248 -35.94 0.76 34.99
C LYS A 248 -34.54 0.18 34.77
N THR A 249 -34.16 -0.82 35.58
CA THR A 249 -32.87 -1.46 35.43
C THR A 249 -32.81 -2.27 34.15
N ILE A 250 -33.83 -3.07 33.82
CA ILE A 250 -33.89 -3.85 32.58
C ILE A 250 -33.95 -2.96 31.36
N GLN A 251 -34.77 -1.89 31.39
CA GLN A 251 -34.87 -0.93 30.31
C GLN A 251 -33.49 -0.29 30.00
N ARG A 252 -32.79 0.15 31.04
CA ARG A 252 -31.46 0.74 30.87
C ARG A 252 -30.48 -0.25 30.28
N GLU A 253 -30.39 -1.46 30.81
CA GLU A 253 -29.41 -2.46 30.37
C GLU A 253 -29.70 -2.96 28.93
N ILE A 254 -30.97 -3.14 28.58
CA ILE A 254 -31.35 -3.49 27.20
C ILE A 254 -31.05 -2.32 26.23
N ASN A 255 -31.33 -1.09 26.65
CA ASN A 255 -31.03 0.08 25.82
C ASN A 255 -29.53 0.23 25.62
N ASP A 256 -28.71 0.04 26.64
CA ASP A 256 -27.24 0.13 26.55
C ASP A 256 -26.67 -0.87 25.53
N ILE A 257 -27.38 -1.99 25.28
CA ILE A 257 -26.96 -3.03 24.33
C ILE A 257 -27.60 -2.84 22.96
N ILE A 258 -28.92 -2.63 22.90
CA ILE A 258 -29.70 -2.62 21.66
C ILE A 258 -29.83 -1.23 21.07
N GLU A 259 -30.09 -0.17 21.88
CA GLU A 259 -30.16 1.18 21.33
C GLU A 259 -28.85 1.59 20.72
N LYS A 260 -28.95 2.17 19.55
CA LYS A 260 -27.81 2.90 19.01
C LYS A 260 -27.48 4.00 20.01
N PRO A 261 -26.24 4.08 20.53
CA PRO A 261 -25.78 5.34 21.10
C PRO A 261 -26.08 6.42 20.05
N ILE A 262 -26.58 7.60 20.47
CA ILE A 262 -27.06 8.68 19.56
C ILE A 262 -26.27 8.64 18.27
N HIS A 263 -26.96 8.37 17.13
CA HIS A 263 -26.29 8.16 15.87
C HIS A 263 -25.65 9.46 15.42
N TYR A 264 -24.38 9.59 15.68
CA TYR A 264 -23.54 10.62 15.05
C TYR A 264 -23.19 10.22 13.62
N GLY A 265 -24.07 9.39 12.97
CA GLY A 265 -23.90 8.85 11.63
C GLY A 265 -22.44 8.62 11.32
N MET A 266 -21.94 7.39 11.33
CA MET A 266 -20.74 6.94 10.69
C MET A 266 -19.66 6.42 11.61
N LEU A 267 -18.40 6.81 11.42
CA LEU A 267 -17.25 6.26 12.06
C LEU A 267 -17.05 6.90 13.44
N THR A 268 -17.38 6.17 14.49
CA THR A 268 -17.30 6.65 15.87
C THR A 268 -16.20 5.93 16.62
N ALA A 269 -15.22 6.65 17.16
CA ALA A 269 -14.17 6.13 18.01
C ALA A 269 -14.35 6.65 19.45
N ARG A 270 -14.76 5.78 20.37
CA ARG A 270 -14.91 6.12 21.78
C ARG A 270 -13.54 6.16 22.46
N ILE A 271 -13.24 7.24 23.17
CA ILE A 271 -11.95 7.46 23.86
C ILE A 271 -12.07 7.49 25.38
N GLY A 272 -13.28 7.53 25.87
CA GLY A 272 -13.59 7.54 27.32
C GLY A 272 -15.05 7.17 27.57
N THR A 273 -15.47 7.21 28.81
CA THR A 273 -16.85 6.85 29.18
C THR A 273 -17.87 7.76 28.49
N ASN A 274 -17.56 9.05 28.36
CA ASN A 274 -18.48 10.08 27.87
C ASN A 274 -17.86 10.91 26.75
N GLU A 275 -16.79 10.49 26.13
CA GLU A 275 -16.08 11.22 25.07
C GLU A 275 -15.79 10.32 23.87
N LEU A 276 -16.04 10.85 22.68
CA LEU A 276 -15.85 10.14 21.42
C LEU A 276 -15.44 11.08 20.29
N PHE A 277 -14.74 10.55 19.31
CA PHE A 277 -14.53 11.20 18.03
C PHE A 277 -15.44 10.58 16.98
N VAL A 278 -16.03 11.45 16.16
CA VAL A 278 -16.96 11.04 15.09
C VAL A 278 -16.48 11.62 13.77
N ALA A 279 -16.17 10.76 12.82
CA ALA A 279 -15.98 11.19 11.44
C ALA A 279 -17.35 11.30 10.77
N ASN A 280 -17.80 12.52 10.53
CA ASN A 280 -19.12 12.83 9.97
C ASN A 280 -19.00 13.19 8.50
N GLN A 281 -19.58 12.39 7.62
CA GLN A 281 -19.52 12.56 6.16
C GLN A 281 -20.37 13.74 5.70
N ASP A 282 -21.54 13.93 6.26
CA ASP A 282 -22.43 15.03 5.87
C ASP A 282 -21.82 16.38 6.23
N LYS A 283 -21.22 16.45 7.42
CA LYS A 283 -20.47 17.62 7.89
C LYS A 283 -19.04 17.67 7.34
N LYS A 284 -18.60 16.71 6.53
CA LYS A 284 -17.23 16.56 6.00
C LYS A 284 -16.17 16.93 7.03
N SER A 285 -16.29 16.41 8.23
CA SER A 285 -15.46 16.80 9.37
C SER A 285 -15.28 15.67 10.37
N ILE A 286 -14.24 15.75 11.19
CA ILE A 286 -14.13 14.94 12.39
C ILE A 286 -14.44 15.84 13.59
N ILE A 287 -15.40 15.41 14.39
CA ILE A 287 -15.88 16.14 15.56
C ILE A 287 -15.55 15.38 16.84
N HIS A 288 -15.22 16.10 17.90
CA HIS A 288 -15.18 15.60 19.26
C HIS A 288 -16.56 15.81 19.89
N VAL A 289 -17.11 14.76 20.45
CA VAL A 289 -18.39 14.79 21.13
C VAL A 289 -18.18 14.43 22.59
N LYS A 290 -18.74 15.27 23.47
CA LYS A 290 -18.79 15.00 24.90
C LYS A 290 -20.23 14.84 25.31
N GLU A 291 -20.55 13.66 25.83
CA GLU A 291 -21.87 13.29 26.32
C GLU A 291 -21.99 13.65 27.82
N LYS A 292 -23.08 14.27 28.20
CA LYS A 292 -23.43 14.52 29.59
C LYS A 292 -24.80 13.91 29.87
N TYR A 293 -24.82 12.99 30.81
CA TYR A 293 -26.06 12.37 31.26
C TYR A 293 -26.75 13.26 32.30
N THR A 294 -27.98 13.61 32.06
CA THR A 294 -28.82 14.41 32.97
C THR A 294 -30.19 13.72 33.11
N GLY A 295 -30.32 12.83 34.09
CA GLY A 295 -31.47 11.91 34.19
C GLY A 295 -31.53 11.00 32.94
N ASP A 296 -32.69 10.92 32.31
CA ASP A 296 -32.94 10.09 31.12
C ASP A 296 -32.53 10.80 29.80
N LYS A 297 -31.89 11.97 29.86
CA LYS A 297 -31.48 12.72 28.68
C LYS A 297 -29.97 12.79 28.54
N ILE A 298 -29.47 12.49 27.33
CA ILE A 298 -28.08 12.70 26.95
C ILE A 298 -27.98 14.08 26.28
N ILE A 299 -27.18 14.96 26.84
CA ILE A 299 -26.83 16.26 26.24
C ILE A 299 -25.44 16.11 25.63
N ALA A 300 -25.36 16.18 24.30
CA ALA A 300 -24.10 16.12 23.57
C ALA A 300 -23.56 17.52 23.27
N THR A 301 -22.29 17.75 23.53
CA THR A 301 -21.57 18.95 23.10
C THR A 301 -20.57 18.57 22.01
N GLU A 302 -20.72 19.17 20.84
CA GLU A 302 -19.87 18.93 19.67
C GLU A 302 -18.81 20.01 19.50
N LYS A 303 -17.58 19.61 19.12
CA LYS A 303 -16.50 20.52 18.72
C LYS A 303 -15.77 19.96 17.52
N THR A 304 -15.69 20.71 16.44
CA THR A 304 -14.92 20.31 15.26
C THR A 304 -13.43 20.23 15.61
N VAL A 305 -12.79 19.16 15.21
CA VAL A 305 -11.35 18.92 15.36
C VAL A 305 -10.66 19.10 14.02
N ILE A 306 -11.19 18.48 12.96
CA ILE A 306 -10.68 18.51 11.59
C ILE A 306 -11.84 18.82 10.65
N GLU A 307 -11.67 19.80 9.74
CA GLU A 307 -12.63 20.15 8.68
C GLU A 307 -12.38 19.32 7.42
N ALA A 308 -12.15 18.05 7.60
CA ALA A 308 -12.01 17.08 6.54
C ALA A 308 -12.52 15.71 7.03
N TYR A 309 -13.09 14.94 6.09
CA TYR A 309 -13.61 13.59 6.33
C TYR A 309 -12.77 12.58 5.59
N PRO A 310 -12.23 11.52 6.24
CA PRO A 310 -11.45 10.49 5.58
C PRO A 310 -12.38 9.55 4.81
N SER A 311 -12.51 9.77 3.50
CA SER A 311 -13.41 8.97 2.65
C SER A 311 -12.83 7.62 2.24
N GLU A 312 -11.49 7.57 2.10
CA GLU A 312 -10.77 6.35 1.80
C GLU A 312 -9.46 6.33 2.57
N VAL A 313 -9.10 5.17 3.10
CA VAL A 313 -7.84 4.97 3.83
C VAL A 313 -7.17 3.71 3.32
N THR A 314 -5.93 3.85 2.88
CA THR A 314 -5.05 2.72 2.57
C THR A 314 -3.90 2.73 3.57
N ILE A 315 -3.63 1.58 4.15
CA ILE A 315 -2.57 1.38 5.12
C ILE A 315 -1.52 0.48 4.48
N PHE A 316 -0.29 0.96 4.48
CA PHE A 316 0.87 0.19 4.03
C PHE A 316 1.55 -0.40 5.27
N ASP A 317 1.38 -1.70 5.44
CA ASP A 317 1.96 -2.48 6.53
C ASP A 317 3.14 -3.26 5.93
N SER A 318 4.34 -2.71 6.05
CA SER A 318 5.52 -3.29 5.42
C SER A 318 5.86 -4.65 6.04
N PRO A 319 6.29 -5.62 5.23
CA PRO A 319 6.86 -6.86 5.72
C PRO A 319 8.24 -6.67 6.36
N LEU A 320 8.86 -5.49 6.21
CA LEU A 320 10.12 -5.17 6.86
C LEU A 320 9.89 -4.81 8.33
N GLU A 321 10.54 -5.51 9.24
CA GLU A 321 10.32 -5.45 10.69
C GLU A 321 10.40 -4.02 11.27
N ASP A 322 11.30 -3.20 10.75
CA ASP A 322 11.59 -1.85 11.26
C ASP A 322 10.93 -0.73 10.43
N GLU A 323 10.25 -1.05 9.34
CA GLU A 323 9.56 -0.03 8.55
C GLU A 323 8.24 0.37 9.21
N PRO A 324 8.05 1.65 9.56
CA PRO A 324 6.83 2.08 10.21
C PRO A 324 5.65 2.01 9.23
N ARG A 325 4.47 1.69 9.78
CA ARG A 325 3.22 1.70 9.04
C ARG A 325 2.95 3.09 8.46
N LYS A 326 2.68 3.16 7.16
CA LYS A 326 2.33 4.39 6.45
C LYS A 326 0.84 4.42 6.11
N PHE A 327 0.30 5.62 5.94
CA PHE A 327 -1.11 5.84 5.66
C PHE A 327 -1.25 6.71 4.41
N GLU A 328 -2.15 6.34 3.54
CA GLU A 328 -2.62 7.17 2.44
C GLU A 328 -4.10 7.43 2.64
N ILE A 329 -4.51 8.69 2.68
CA ILE A 329 -5.87 9.08 3.01
C ILE A 329 -6.42 10.05 1.97
N LEU A 330 -7.62 9.77 1.48
CA LEU A 330 -8.41 10.67 0.67
C LEU A 330 -9.38 11.44 1.58
N TRP A 331 -9.24 12.76 1.58
CA TRP A 331 -10.04 13.65 2.43
C TRP A 331 -11.09 14.38 1.61
N GLN A 332 -12.34 14.30 2.04
CA GLN A 332 -13.41 15.17 1.55
C GLN A 332 -13.51 16.41 2.43
N THR A 333 -13.54 17.59 1.81
CA THR A 333 -13.63 18.88 2.50
C THR A 333 -14.82 19.68 1.98
N HIS A 334 -15.28 20.67 2.75
CA HIS A 334 -16.32 21.58 2.28
C HIS A 334 -15.84 22.49 1.15
N ASN A 335 -14.57 22.88 1.22
CA ASN A 335 -14.00 23.90 0.36
C ASN A 335 -13.55 23.41 -1.01
N SER A 336 -13.52 22.08 -1.22
CA SER A 336 -13.12 21.47 -2.50
C SER A 336 -14.10 20.39 -2.93
N PRO A 337 -14.58 20.43 -4.19
CA PRO A 337 -15.37 19.33 -4.75
C PRO A 337 -14.51 18.08 -5.04
N ARG A 338 -13.18 18.23 -5.13
CA ARG A 338 -12.24 17.12 -5.32
C ARG A 338 -11.65 16.72 -3.98
N PRO A 339 -11.55 15.40 -3.69
CA PRO A 339 -10.85 14.94 -2.52
C PRO A 339 -9.38 15.38 -2.52
N ILE A 340 -8.86 15.68 -1.35
CA ILE A 340 -7.43 15.94 -1.12
C ILE A 340 -6.79 14.62 -0.73
N LYS A 341 -5.66 14.30 -1.35
CA LYS A 341 -4.90 13.09 -1.04
C LYS A 341 -3.69 13.44 -0.19
N THR A 342 -3.49 12.75 0.93
CA THR A 342 -2.27 12.81 1.74
C THR A 342 -1.62 11.44 1.81
N GLY A 343 -0.30 11.41 1.90
CA GLY A 343 0.49 10.17 1.99
C GLY A 343 0.77 9.51 0.62
N PRO A 344 1.42 8.33 0.65
CA PRO A 344 1.63 7.45 1.81
C PRO A 344 2.75 7.93 2.74
N ASP A 345 2.41 8.35 3.97
CA ASP A 345 3.32 8.89 4.96
C ASP A 345 3.00 8.41 6.39
N LEU A 346 3.83 8.78 7.35
CA LEU A 346 3.52 8.57 8.76
C LEU A 346 2.29 9.39 9.17
N LEU A 347 1.52 8.87 10.10
CA LEU A 347 0.32 9.58 10.57
C LEU A 347 0.64 10.98 11.15
N GLU A 348 1.85 11.16 11.68
CA GLU A 348 2.33 12.46 12.17
C GLU A 348 2.57 13.45 11.02
N ASP A 349 3.12 12.99 9.90
CA ASP A 349 3.36 13.84 8.72
C ASP A 349 2.03 14.21 8.06
N ILE A 350 1.09 13.28 7.93
CA ILE A 350 -0.28 13.56 7.47
C ILE A 350 -0.98 14.58 8.35
N LYS A 351 -0.79 14.50 9.67
CA LYS A 351 -1.30 15.52 10.60
C LYS A 351 -0.71 16.90 10.31
N ASN A 352 0.59 16.98 10.05
CA ASN A 352 1.26 18.22 9.74
C ASN A 352 0.75 18.81 8.42
N ASP A 353 0.57 17.99 7.39
CA ASP A 353 -0.04 18.40 6.11
C ASP A 353 -1.45 18.98 6.30
N LEU A 354 -2.28 18.36 7.15
CA LEU A 354 -3.60 18.88 7.47
C LEU A 354 -3.57 20.18 8.26
N ILE A 355 -2.57 20.38 9.13
CA ILE A 355 -2.35 21.63 9.85
C ILE A 355 -1.92 22.74 8.88
N GLU A 356 -0.94 22.47 8.04
CA GLU A 356 -0.40 23.41 7.04
C GLU A 356 -1.45 23.82 6.01
N SER A 357 -2.31 22.88 5.61
CA SER A 357 -3.43 23.17 4.70
C SER A 357 -4.64 23.85 5.38
N GLY A 358 -4.58 24.11 6.68
CA GLY A 358 -5.60 24.84 7.44
C GLY A 358 -6.86 24.02 7.77
N HIS A 359 -6.82 22.70 7.65
CA HIS A 359 -7.99 21.85 7.93
C HIS A 359 -8.11 21.43 9.41
N VAL A 360 -7.11 21.70 10.24
CA VAL A 360 -7.15 21.38 11.66
C VAL A 360 -7.60 22.59 12.48
N ILE A 361 -8.76 22.48 13.12
CA ILE A 361 -9.33 23.53 13.99
C ILE A 361 -8.82 23.41 15.42
N ASN A 362 -8.55 22.20 15.88
CA ASN A 362 -8.10 21.96 17.26
C ASN A 362 -6.81 21.15 17.31
N ASN A 363 -5.67 21.85 17.31
CA ASN A 363 -4.32 21.25 17.33
C ASN A 363 -4.03 20.37 18.56
N ARG A 364 -4.74 20.56 19.68
CA ARG A 364 -4.53 19.73 20.88
C ARG A 364 -5.19 18.38 20.73
N MET A 365 -6.37 18.34 20.12
CA MET A 365 -7.17 17.13 20.01
C MET A 365 -6.82 16.27 18.81
N VAL A 366 -6.16 16.82 17.78
CA VAL A 366 -5.83 16.08 16.56
C VAL A 366 -4.88 14.90 16.83
N ASN A 367 -4.00 15.02 17.82
CA ASN A 367 -3.07 13.95 18.22
C ASN A 367 -3.78 12.70 18.75
N ASP A 368 -4.93 12.85 19.38
CA ASP A 368 -5.74 11.74 19.88
C ASP A 368 -6.77 11.30 18.83
N CYS A 369 -7.27 12.26 18.07
CA CYS A 369 -8.34 12.10 17.09
C CYS A 369 -7.92 11.20 15.90
N LEU A 370 -6.82 11.53 15.23
CA LEU A 370 -6.36 10.79 14.06
C LEU A 370 -6.08 9.32 14.39
N PRO A 371 -5.26 8.99 15.41
CA PRO A 371 -5.05 7.59 15.78
C PRO A 371 -6.33 6.86 16.18
N ALA A 372 -7.25 7.51 16.87
CA ALA A 372 -8.50 6.90 17.29
C ALA A 372 -9.39 6.53 16.09
N ILE A 373 -9.55 7.45 15.14
CA ILE A 373 -10.32 7.24 13.92
C ILE A 373 -9.65 6.18 13.03
N MET A 374 -8.33 6.25 12.82
CA MET A 374 -7.60 5.27 12.00
C MET A 374 -7.69 3.86 12.61
N ASN A 375 -7.52 3.72 13.92
CA ASN A 375 -7.67 2.44 14.61
C ASN A 375 -9.10 1.88 14.49
N LYS A 376 -10.11 2.76 14.52
CA LYS A 376 -11.50 2.35 14.32
C LYS A 376 -11.72 1.88 12.88
N MET A 377 -11.19 2.60 11.88
CA MET A 377 -11.28 2.21 10.47
C MET A 377 -10.61 0.85 10.21
N ILE A 378 -9.47 0.58 10.83
CA ILE A 378 -8.80 -0.72 10.74
C ILE A 378 -9.67 -1.82 11.33
N ARG A 379 -10.18 -1.61 12.54
CA ARG A 379 -10.97 -2.60 13.29
C ARG A 379 -12.27 -2.96 12.59
N GLU A 380 -12.93 -1.96 12.01
CA GLU A 380 -14.18 -2.13 11.28
C GLU A 380 -13.98 -2.46 9.79
N GLN A 381 -12.74 -2.71 9.37
CA GLN A 381 -12.39 -3.06 7.99
C GLN A 381 -12.79 -1.97 6.94
N TYR A 382 -12.82 -0.71 7.34
CA TYR A 382 -13.02 0.42 6.42
C TYR A 382 -11.72 0.86 5.75
N ALA A 383 -10.56 0.47 6.28
CA ALA A 383 -9.26 0.72 5.69
C ALA A 383 -8.81 -0.48 4.86
N GLU A 384 -8.23 -0.23 3.69
CA GLU A 384 -7.51 -1.23 2.92
C GLU A 384 -6.12 -1.42 3.53
N ILE A 385 -5.73 -2.66 3.80
CA ILE A 385 -4.38 -2.97 4.27
C ILE A 385 -3.61 -3.60 3.11
N LYS A 386 -2.49 -2.96 2.74
CA LYS A 386 -1.53 -3.49 1.76
C LYS A 386 -0.29 -3.93 2.50
N THR A 387 0.00 -5.21 2.43
CA THR A 387 1.27 -5.74 2.92
C THR A 387 2.30 -5.58 1.82
N ASP A 388 2.93 -4.41 1.77
CA ASP A 388 3.90 -4.08 0.73
C ASP A 388 4.95 -3.09 1.22
N ILE A 389 6.12 -3.09 0.55
CA ILE A 389 7.19 -2.14 0.79
C ILE A 389 6.90 -0.90 -0.07
N GLU A 390 6.81 0.27 0.55
CA GLU A 390 6.58 1.55 -0.14
C GLU A 390 7.84 2.41 -0.24
N THR A 391 8.90 2.06 0.47
CA THR A 391 10.20 2.74 0.41
C THR A 391 10.89 2.42 -0.91
N PRO A 392 11.38 3.42 -1.68
CA PRO A 392 12.07 3.18 -2.94
C PRO A 392 13.35 2.38 -2.77
N GLY A 393 13.60 1.45 -3.68
CA GLY A 393 14.85 0.68 -3.68
C GLY A 393 14.72 -0.81 -3.93
N PHE A 394 15.71 -1.57 -3.48
CA PHE A 394 15.80 -3.02 -3.67
C PHE A 394 15.80 -3.74 -2.32
N PHE A 395 14.82 -4.61 -2.12
CA PHE A 395 14.61 -5.28 -0.85
C PHE A 395 14.58 -6.79 -1.03
N TYR A 396 15.40 -7.48 -0.28
CA TYR A 396 15.38 -8.94 -0.23
C TYR A 396 14.21 -9.44 0.63
N THR A 397 13.49 -10.43 0.13
CA THR A 397 12.38 -11.08 0.83
C THR A 397 12.76 -12.52 1.14
N PRO A 398 13.07 -12.86 2.41
CA PRO A 398 13.53 -14.20 2.80
C PRO A 398 12.55 -15.32 2.45
N GLU A 399 11.24 -15.07 2.59
CA GLU A 399 10.18 -16.06 2.38
C GLU A 399 10.13 -16.57 0.92
N THR A 400 10.51 -15.74 -0.02
CA THR A 400 10.47 -16.05 -1.45
C THR A 400 11.84 -16.23 -2.09
N ASN A 401 12.91 -15.92 -1.36
CA ASN A 401 14.28 -15.81 -1.88
C ASN A 401 14.35 -14.90 -3.12
N LYS A 402 13.71 -13.72 -3.05
CA LYS A 402 13.66 -12.77 -4.16
C LYS A 402 14.03 -11.37 -3.71
N ILE A 403 14.56 -10.59 -4.65
CA ILE A 403 14.75 -9.16 -4.49
C ILE A 403 13.55 -8.46 -5.15
N LYS A 404 12.91 -7.55 -4.42
CA LYS A 404 11.84 -6.70 -4.92
C LYS A 404 12.39 -5.34 -5.30
N SER A 405 12.11 -4.89 -6.54
CA SER A 405 12.31 -3.51 -6.96
C SER A 405 11.08 -2.69 -6.61
N VAL A 406 11.24 -1.60 -5.87
CA VAL A 406 10.16 -0.72 -5.42
C VAL A 406 10.41 0.69 -5.93
N LYS A 407 9.42 1.24 -6.66
CA LYS A 407 9.47 2.60 -7.23
C LYS A 407 10.74 2.90 -8.04
N TYR A 408 11.30 1.86 -8.66
CA TYR A 408 12.41 1.98 -9.58
C TYR A 408 12.08 1.20 -10.86
N GLU A 409 12.12 1.91 -11.99
CA GLU A 409 11.82 1.32 -13.29
C GLU A 409 13.00 0.46 -13.75
N THR A 410 12.74 -0.81 -14.02
CA THR A 410 13.74 -1.76 -14.47
C THR A 410 13.50 -2.11 -15.93
N PHE A 411 14.56 -2.16 -16.72
CA PHE A 411 14.51 -2.60 -18.10
C PHE A 411 15.74 -3.43 -18.44
N GLU A 412 15.63 -4.28 -19.44
CA GLU A 412 16.75 -5.03 -19.99
C GLU A 412 17.46 -4.16 -21.04
N PRO A 413 18.71 -3.76 -20.78
CA PRO A 413 19.42 -2.91 -21.73
C PRO A 413 19.79 -3.71 -22.99
N PRO A 414 19.60 -3.17 -24.19
CA PRO A 414 20.14 -3.76 -25.40
C PRO A 414 21.67 -3.91 -25.34
N ASN A 415 22.20 -4.98 -25.90
CA ASN A 415 23.65 -5.25 -25.86
C ASN A 415 24.48 -4.09 -26.44
N GLU A 416 23.96 -3.41 -27.46
CA GLU A 416 24.63 -2.23 -28.06
C GLU A 416 24.72 -1.06 -27.09
N GLU A 417 23.66 -0.80 -26.30
CA GLU A 417 23.68 0.24 -25.28
C GLU A 417 24.61 -0.12 -24.13
N LEU A 418 24.63 -1.39 -23.71
CA LEU A 418 25.54 -1.88 -22.69
C LEU A 418 27.00 -1.75 -23.16
N GLN A 419 27.29 -2.11 -24.42
CA GLN A 419 28.62 -1.93 -25.01
C GLN A 419 29.04 -0.46 -25.05
N GLN A 420 28.12 0.44 -25.42
CA GLN A 420 28.38 1.87 -25.41
C GLN A 420 28.64 2.39 -24.00
N ALA A 421 27.86 1.95 -23.01
CA ALA A 421 28.05 2.35 -21.61
C ALA A 421 29.40 1.91 -21.05
N LEU A 422 29.87 0.69 -21.38
CA LEU A 422 31.20 0.22 -21.00
C LEU A 422 32.32 1.05 -21.64
N LYS A 423 32.17 1.48 -22.90
CA LYS A 423 33.13 2.40 -23.55
C LYS A 423 33.15 3.77 -22.89
N VAL A 424 31.97 4.30 -22.51
CA VAL A 424 31.89 5.57 -21.76
C VAL A 424 32.56 5.46 -20.40
N LEU A 425 32.48 4.30 -19.75
CA LEU A 425 33.19 4.03 -18.50
C LEU A 425 34.71 4.04 -18.69
N ASP A 426 35.21 3.45 -19.78
CA ASP A 426 36.63 3.49 -20.12
C ASP A 426 37.12 4.93 -20.40
N ASP A 427 36.33 5.70 -21.16
CA ASP A 427 36.64 7.12 -21.40
C ASP A 427 36.69 7.90 -20.08
N LEU A 428 35.77 7.63 -19.15
CA LEU A 428 35.78 8.26 -17.83
C LEU A 428 37.03 7.91 -17.02
N ARG A 429 37.43 6.63 -17.03
CA ARG A 429 38.65 6.19 -16.33
C ARG A 429 39.88 6.91 -16.89
N HIS A 430 40.03 6.96 -18.19
CA HIS A 430 41.16 7.64 -18.84
C HIS A 430 41.16 9.16 -18.63
N ALA A 431 39.99 9.79 -18.39
CA ALA A 431 39.93 11.19 -17.99
C ALA A 431 40.60 11.49 -16.64
N PHE A 432 40.87 10.44 -15.85
CA PHE A 432 41.63 10.48 -14.58
C PHE A 432 42.93 9.69 -14.68
N GLU A 433 43.77 10.01 -15.67
CA GLU A 433 45.03 9.35 -15.98
C GLU A 433 45.93 9.17 -14.73
N GLY A 434 46.43 7.95 -14.52
CA GLY A 434 47.24 7.58 -13.38
C GLY A 434 46.45 7.23 -12.09
N HIS A 435 45.13 7.35 -12.11
CA HIS A 435 44.25 7.11 -10.97
C HIS A 435 43.06 6.21 -11.29
N GLU A 436 43.13 5.50 -12.41
CA GLU A 436 42.09 4.66 -12.98
C GLU A 436 41.55 3.62 -12.01
N THR A 437 42.44 3.07 -11.15
CA THR A 437 42.06 2.06 -10.13
C THR A 437 41.14 2.65 -9.05
N LYS A 438 41.30 3.95 -8.68
CA LYS A 438 40.37 4.63 -7.76
C LYS A 438 38.97 4.77 -8.40
N ILE A 439 38.94 5.17 -9.66
CA ILE A 439 37.68 5.32 -10.41
C ILE A 439 36.98 3.96 -10.53
N ALA A 440 37.75 2.91 -10.89
CA ALA A 440 37.24 1.56 -10.97
C ALA A 440 36.64 1.08 -9.62
N THR A 441 37.36 1.36 -8.51
CA THR A 441 36.91 1.01 -7.16
C THR A 441 35.59 1.72 -6.81
N ILE A 442 35.48 3.05 -7.05
CA ILE A 442 34.30 3.85 -6.78
C ILE A 442 33.12 3.37 -7.64
N PHE A 443 33.34 3.14 -8.92
CA PHE A 443 32.32 2.67 -9.84
C PHE A 443 31.78 1.29 -9.47
N LYS A 444 32.68 0.31 -9.23
CA LYS A 444 32.30 -1.06 -8.85
C LYS A 444 31.48 -1.07 -7.55
N TRP A 445 31.93 -0.33 -6.53
CA TRP A 445 31.17 -0.16 -5.30
C TRP A 445 29.78 0.48 -5.59
N GLY A 446 29.75 1.49 -6.45
CA GLY A 446 28.52 2.17 -6.87
C GLY A 446 27.50 1.23 -7.47
N LEU A 447 27.93 0.19 -8.22
CA LEU A 447 27.04 -0.79 -8.84
C LEU A 447 26.27 -1.65 -7.82
N ILE A 448 26.86 -1.97 -6.67
CA ILE A 448 26.19 -2.77 -5.65
C ILE A 448 25.54 -1.90 -4.57
N SER A 449 25.79 -0.59 -4.58
CA SER A 449 25.40 0.29 -3.46
C SER A 449 23.92 0.22 -3.10
N PRO A 450 22.91 0.16 -3.99
CA PRO A 450 21.51 0.04 -3.59
C PRO A 450 21.11 -1.33 -3.03
N PHE A 451 21.97 -2.32 -3.19
CA PHE A 451 21.73 -3.69 -2.72
C PHE A 451 22.42 -3.97 -1.37
N ILE A 452 23.20 -3.02 -0.83
CA ILE A 452 23.93 -3.20 0.45
C ILE A 452 22.95 -3.48 1.60
N TYR A 453 21.75 -2.90 1.58
CA TYR A 453 20.73 -3.23 2.58
C TYR A 453 20.30 -4.70 2.49
N SER A 454 20.03 -5.20 1.28
CA SER A 454 19.67 -6.60 1.05
C SER A 454 20.82 -7.56 1.44
N MET A 455 22.08 -7.15 1.20
CA MET A 455 23.25 -7.89 1.68
C MET A 455 23.27 -7.99 3.21
N LYS A 456 22.98 -6.89 3.94
CA LYS A 456 22.91 -6.89 5.40
C LYS A 456 21.81 -7.82 5.94
N GLN A 457 20.68 -7.94 5.25
CA GLN A 457 19.64 -8.90 5.59
C GLN A 457 20.10 -10.36 5.43
N LEU A 458 21.04 -10.62 4.53
CA LEU A 458 21.68 -11.93 4.30
C LEU A 458 22.91 -12.18 5.19
N GLY A 459 23.26 -11.25 6.07
CA GLY A 459 24.40 -11.37 6.99
C GLY A 459 25.76 -11.00 6.40
N THR A 460 25.76 -10.40 5.20
CA THR A 460 26.94 -9.80 4.57
C THR A 460 26.85 -8.28 4.61
N TRP A 461 27.92 -7.56 4.33
CA TRP A 461 27.88 -6.10 4.27
C TRP A 461 29.02 -5.58 3.41
N ALA A 462 28.92 -4.34 2.93
CA ALA A 462 29.98 -3.64 2.24
C ALA A 462 30.31 -2.34 2.97
N PRO A 463 31.62 -1.95 3.03
CA PRO A 463 32.03 -0.70 3.64
C PRO A 463 31.46 0.50 2.88
N TRP A 464 31.30 1.65 3.56
CA TRP A 464 30.96 2.90 2.90
C TRP A 464 32.18 3.58 2.31
N LEU A 465 32.01 4.51 1.37
CA LEU A 465 33.10 5.25 0.75
C LEU A 465 33.44 6.53 1.51
N TYR A 466 34.72 6.78 1.66
CA TYR A 466 35.24 8.07 2.14
C TYR A 466 36.34 8.57 1.19
N LEU A 467 36.00 9.62 0.42
CA LEU A 467 36.89 10.25 -0.56
C LEU A 467 37.38 11.57 0.03
N TYR A 468 38.69 11.69 0.26
CA TYR A 468 39.25 12.91 0.83
C TYR A 468 40.49 13.38 0.05
N GLY A 469 40.89 14.62 0.27
CA GLY A 469 42.10 15.21 -0.33
C GLY A 469 41.84 16.56 -0.97
N LYS A 470 42.78 17.04 -1.75
CA LYS A 470 42.81 18.42 -2.25
C LYS A 470 41.54 18.78 -3.07
N ALA A 471 41.18 20.05 -3.01
CA ALA A 471 40.08 20.60 -3.83
C ALA A 471 40.38 20.42 -5.34
N LYS A 472 39.34 20.33 -6.16
CA LYS A 472 39.42 20.15 -7.63
C LYS A 472 40.06 18.83 -8.08
N SER A 473 40.06 17.80 -7.25
CA SER A 473 40.52 16.44 -7.62
C SER A 473 39.38 15.52 -8.13
N GLY A 474 38.17 16.03 -8.28
CA GLY A 474 37.06 15.29 -8.84
C GLY A 474 36.22 14.47 -7.86
N LYS A 475 36.49 14.49 -6.55
CA LYS A 475 35.80 13.68 -5.52
C LYS A 475 34.26 13.82 -5.58
N SER A 476 33.74 15.05 -5.53
CA SER A 476 32.29 15.29 -5.57
C SER A 476 31.71 14.89 -6.93
N THR A 477 32.43 15.09 -8.03
CA THR A 477 32.02 14.66 -9.37
C THR A 477 31.87 13.14 -9.46
N LEU A 478 32.78 12.38 -8.83
CA LEU A 478 32.73 10.93 -8.77
C LEU A 478 31.58 10.44 -7.88
N GLY A 479 31.30 11.14 -6.77
CA GLY A 479 30.10 10.89 -5.96
C GLY A 479 28.82 11.11 -6.79
N GLN A 480 28.75 12.22 -7.51
CA GLN A 480 27.62 12.52 -8.40
C GLN A 480 27.46 11.47 -9.51
N MET A 481 28.55 10.97 -10.10
CA MET A 481 28.50 9.89 -11.08
C MET A 481 27.68 8.70 -10.57
N ILE A 482 27.84 8.32 -9.31
CA ILE A 482 27.08 7.22 -8.70
C ILE A 482 25.59 7.56 -8.62
N LEU A 483 25.23 8.80 -8.30
CA LEU A 483 23.82 9.21 -8.29
C LEU A 483 23.21 9.15 -9.70
N TYR A 484 23.95 9.53 -10.75
CA TYR A 484 23.51 9.39 -12.13
C TYR A 484 23.36 7.94 -12.57
N LEU A 485 24.25 7.06 -12.11
CA LEU A 485 24.18 5.62 -12.38
C LEU A 485 22.84 5.01 -11.93
N TRP A 486 22.24 5.56 -10.87
CA TRP A 486 20.98 5.10 -10.27
C TRP A 486 19.80 6.02 -10.52
N ASP A 487 19.94 7.03 -11.39
CA ASP A 487 18.90 8.01 -11.70
C ASP A 487 18.41 8.83 -10.49
N THR A 488 19.29 9.06 -9.54
CA THR A 488 19.00 9.76 -8.29
C THR A 488 19.83 11.06 -8.06
N PRO A 489 20.18 11.84 -9.12
CA PRO A 489 20.96 13.07 -8.95
C PRO A 489 20.08 14.23 -8.44
N THR A 490 19.51 14.08 -7.26
CA THR A 490 18.63 15.07 -6.63
C THR A 490 19.29 15.73 -5.45
N PRO A 491 18.86 16.95 -5.04
CA PRO A 491 19.35 17.60 -3.82
C PRO A 491 19.13 16.77 -2.53
N ASP A 492 18.18 15.82 -2.57
CA ASP A 492 17.92 14.93 -1.44
C ASP A 492 18.98 13.84 -1.28
N ASN A 493 19.72 13.54 -2.33
CA ASN A 493 20.79 12.53 -2.35
C ASN A 493 22.20 13.14 -2.44
N ASP A 494 22.32 14.46 -2.71
CA ASP A 494 23.59 15.20 -2.70
C ASP A 494 23.55 16.25 -1.58
N LEU A 495 24.04 15.87 -0.42
CA LEU A 495 23.88 16.58 0.84
C LEU A 495 25.12 17.38 1.24
N THR A 496 24.91 18.46 1.97
CA THR A 496 25.99 19.12 2.71
C THR A 496 26.15 18.48 4.09
N GLY A 497 27.34 18.59 4.72
CA GLY A 497 27.60 18.04 6.05
C GLY A 497 26.63 18.50 7.13
N GLY A 498 26.13 19.76 7.04
CA GLY A 498 25.14 20.29 7.97
C GLY A 498 23.77 19.59 7.88
N MET A 499 23.48 18.91 6.78
CA MET A 499 22.26 18.11 6.60
C MET A 499 22.39 16.68 7.14
N PHE A 500 23.58 16.30 7.64
CA PHE A 500 23.94 14.96 8.10
C PHE A 500 24.68 14.96 9.45
N ASP A 501 24.47 15.96 10.29
CA ASP A 501 25.25 16.24 11.50
C ASP A 501 24.59 15.87 12.83
N THR A 502 23.36 15.35 12.82
CA THR A 502 22.66 14.85 14.00
C THR A 502 22.08 13.45 13.78
N VAL A 503 21.89 12.71 14.87
CA VAL A 503 21.28 11.36 14.80
C VAL A 503 19.93 11.37 14.07
N ALA A 504 19.12 12.40 14.31
CA ALA A 504 17.81 12.54 13.66
C ALA A 504 17.95 12.77 12.15
N ARG A 505 18.85 13.66 11.72
CA ARG A 505 19.11 13.94 10.31
C ARG A 505 19.71 12.73 9.59
N VAL A 506 20.72 12.11 10.19
CA VAL A 506 21.32 10.88 9.63
C VAL A 506 20.25 9.80 9.48
N GLY A 507 19.49 9.53 10.55
CA GLY A 507 18.45 8.52 10.54
C GLY A 507 17.38 8.76 9.48
N ASN A 508 16.93 10.01 9.37
CA ASN A 508 15.95 10.37 8.34
C ASN A 508 16.51 10.10 6.93
N ARG A 509 17.76 10.53 6.65
CA ARG A 509 18.32 10.40 5.29
C ARG A 509 18.59 8.96 4.88
N ILE A 510 19.16 8.14 5.78
CA ILE A 510 19.49 6.75 5.45
C ILE A 510 18.26 5.81 5.41
N SER A 511 17.11 6.26 5.90
CA SER A 511 15.87 5.47 5.92
C SER A 511 14.91 5.78 4.77
N GLN A 512 15.23 6.70 3.86
CA GLN A 512 14.31 7.11 2.78
C GLN A 512 14.31 6.18 1.58
N SER A 513 15.43 5.56 1.26
CA SER A 513 15.56 4.64 0.12
C SER A 513 16.81 3.77 0.29
N THR A 514 16.95 2.72 -0.53
CA THR A 514 18.20 1.94 -0.58
C THR A 514 19.25 2.57 -1.49
N PHE A 515 18.91 3.63 -2.24
CA PHE A 515 19.86 4.30 -3.13
C PHE A 515 20.94 5.04 -2.36
N PRO A 516 22.18 5.12 -2.89
CA PRO A 516 23.28 5.80 -2.23
C PRO A 516 23.03 7.30 -2.10
N ILE A 517 23.59 7.89 -1.06
CA ILE A 517 23.61 9.35 -0.85
C ILE A 517 25.05 9.84 -0.78
N VAL A 518 25.29 11.05 -1.25
CA VAL A 518 26.57 11.75 -1.18
C VAL A 518 26.49 12.80 -0.09
N VAL A 519 27.49 12.85 0.79
CA VAL A 519 27.58 13.85 1.87
C VAL A 519 28.92 14.59 1.73
N ASN A 520 28.81 15.86 1.36
CA ASN A 520 29.96 16.74 1.17
C ASN A 520 30.35 17.42 2.48
N GLU A 521 31.63 17.44 2.82
CA GLU A 521 32.23 18.07 4.02
C GLU A 521 31.58 17.62 5.33
N PRO A 522 31.67 16.33 5.71
CA PRO A 522 30.95 15.74 6.84
C PRO A 522 31.52 16.05 8.22
N ALA A 523 32.38 17.05 8.37
CA ALA A 523 33.09 17.34 9.62
C ALA A 523 32.17 17.42 10.86
N GLY A 524 30.96 18.02 10.70
CA GLY A 524 29.96 18.10 11.75
C GLY A 524 29.40 16.76 12.19
N ALA A 525 29.34 15.76 11.29
CA ALA A 525 28.87 14.42 11.59
C ALA A 525 29.86 13.68 12.52
N PHE A 526 31.13 13.71 12.17
CA PHE A 526 32.17 12.96 12.89
C PHE A 526 32.63 13.60 14.19
N SER A 527 32.30 14.87 14.44
CA SER A 527 32.57 15.54 15.72
C SER A 527 31.65 15.05 16.86
N ARG A 528 30.63 14.29 16.57
CA ARG A 528 29.62 13.83 17.54
C ARG A 528 29.64 12.33 17.72
N VAL A 529 30.05 11.85 18.87
CA VAL A 529 30.13 10.41 19.21
C VAL A 529 28.82 9.68 18.90
N SER A 530 27.65 10.27 19.20
CA SER A 530 26.35 9.63 18.96
C SER A 530 26.03 9.44 17.47
N VAL A 531 26.52 10.31 16.60
CA VAL A 531 26.39 10.20 15.15
C VAL A 531 27.37 9.14 14.63
N THR A 532 28.60 9.17 15.11
CA THR A 532 29.63 8.16 14.78
C THR A 532 29.16 6.75 15.12
N GLU A 533 28.59 6.54 16.31
CA GLU A 533 28.06 5.25 16.73
C GLU A 533 26.90 4.79 15.84
N MET A 534 26.02 5.73 15.46
CA MET A 534 24.92 5.43 14.54
C MET A 534 25.45 5.00 13.17
N ILE A 535 26.43 5.71 12.61
CA ILE A 535 27.04 5.39 11.32
C ILE A 535 27.70 4.00 11.37
N LYS A 536 28.46 3.67 12.43
CA LYS A 536 29.03 2.33 12.60
C LYS A 536 27.98 1.23 12.54
N GLY A 537 26.87 1.43 13.28
CA GLY A 537 25.74 0.49 13.24
C GLY A 537 25.09 0.39 11.86
N ALA A 538 24.88 1.52 11.20
CA ALA A 538 24.24 1.60 9.90
C ALA A 538 25.04 0.92 8.77
N ILE A 539 26.36 0.87 8.86
CA ILE A 539 27.21 0.20 7.86
C ILE A 539 27.01 -1.32 7.91
N GLU A 540 27.07 -1.92 9.11
CA GLU A 540 27.12 -3.37 9.26
C GLU A 540 25.74 -4.02 9.43
N ARG A 541 24.75 -3.27 9.91
CA ARG A 541 23.45 -3.82 10.30
C ARG A 541 22.30 -3.23 9.46
N PRO A 542 21.18 -3.95 9.31
CA PRO A 542 19.98 -3.40 8.70
C PRO A 542 19.44 -2.16 9.41
N THR A 543 19.79 -1.95 10.69
CA THR A 543 19.31 -0.85 11.52
C THR A 543 20.49 -0.05 12.09
N GLY A 544 20.38 1.27 12.02
CA GLY A 544 21.40 2.17 12.54
C GLY A 544 21.32 2.33 14.08
N ARG A 545 20.19 2.79 14.59
CA ARG A 545 19.94 3.02 16.01
C ARG A 545 18.45 3.04 16.28
N GLY A 546 18.04 2.50 17.46
CA GLY A 546 16.69 2.63 17.93
C GLY A 546 16.38 3.99 18.55
N ARG A 547 15.15 4.44 18.45
CA ARG A 547 14.58 5.61 19.13
C ARG A 547 13.28 5.26 19.83
N TYR A 548 12.98 6.00 20.89
CA TYR A 548 11.66 5.93 21.50
C TYR A 548 10.70 6.88 20.78
N GLU A 549 9.56 6.34 20.30
CA GLU A 549 8.40 7.10 19.83
C GLU A 549 7.27 6.90 20.84
N GLY A 550 7.08 7.87 21.70
CA GLY A 550 6.19 7.74 22.85
C GLY A 550 6.69 6.62 23.80
N ARG A 551 5.91 5.53 23.93
CA ARG A 551 6.26 4.37 24.76
C ARG A 551 6.86 3.20 23.98
N ARG A 552 6.97 3.29 22.66
CA ARG A 552 7.51 2.22 21.81
C ARG A 552 8.93 2.51 21.41
N PHE A 553 9.76 1.49 21.51
CA PHE A 553 11.10 1.53 20.93
C PHE A 553 11.00 1.10 19.46
N ARG A 554 11.54 1.90 18.57
CA ARG A 554 11.64 1.59 17.14
C ARG A 554 13.07 1.72 16.68
N ASN A 555 13.49 0.80 15.85
CA ASN A 555 14.75 0.88 15.15
C ASN A 555 14.60 1.81 13.93
N ILE A 556 15.67 2.53 13.60
CA ILE A 556 15.77 3.32 12.38
C ILE A 556 16.44 2.43 11.34
N PRO A 557 15.75 2.09 10.24
CA PRO A 557 16.36 1.27 9.20
C PRO A 557 17.49 2.01 8.51
N ALA A 558 18.56 1.29 8.20
CA ALA A 558 19.75 1.81 7.53
C ALA A 558 19.79 1.32 6.08
N TYR A 559 18.88 1.86 5.25
CA TYR A 559 18.72 1.48 3.87
C TYR A 559 19.87 2.01 2.99
N ALA A 560 20.04 3.34 2.97
CA ALA A 560 20.99 4.00 2.08
C ALA A 560 22.44 3.86 2.56
N PRO A 561 23.37 3.41 1.71
CA PRO A 561 24.80 3.59 1.94
C PRO A 561 25.22 5.02 1.62
N VAL A 562 26.35 5.44 2.19
CA VAL A 562 26.83 6.83 2.09
C VAL A 562 28.22 6.91 1.47
N ILE A 563 28.36 7.91 0.60
CA ILE A 563 29.63 8.36 0.04
C ILE A 563 29.98 9.69 0.71
N PHE A 564 31.07 9.73 1.48
CA PHE A 564 31.58 10.98 2.03
C PHE A 564 32.63 11.58 1.11
N THR A 565 32.54 12.89 0.88
CA THR A 565 33.59 13.65 0.17
C THR A 565 34.05 14.80 1.03
N ALA A 566 35.38 14.93 1.24
CA ALA A 566 35.97 15.97 2.10
C ALA A 566 37.30 16.47 1.57
N ASN A 567 37.65 17.70 1.94
CA ASN A 567 38.98 18.22 1.67
C ASN A 567 40.01 17.73 2.70
N LEU A 568 39.54 17.37 3.89
CA LEU A 568 40.39 16.83 4.96
C LEU A 568 39.78 15.53 5.47
N PHE A 569 40.64 14.62 5.95
CA PHE A 569 40.19 13.44 6.66
C PHE A 569 39.80 13.80 8.09
N VAL A 570 38.57 13.44 8.49
CA VAL A 570 37.98 13.88 9.77
C VAL A 570 37.76 12.75 10.77
N PRO A 571 37.42 11.49 10.36
CA PRO A 571 37.15 10.43 11.32
C PRO A 571 38.37 10.12 12.22
N ASP A 572 38.15 10.13 13.54
CA ASP A 572 39.20 9.81 14.54
C ASP A 572 38.90 8.52 15.33
N ASP A 573 37.96 7.72 14.86
CA ASP A 573 37.57 6.45 15.50
C ASP A 573 38.05 5.27 14.65
N ASP A 574 39.01 4.51 15.15
CA ASP A 574 39.61 3.36 14.44
C ASP A 574 38.56 2.30 14.05
N ALA A 575 37.53 2.13 14.86
CA ALA A 575 36.47 1.18 14.56
C ALA A 575 35.60 1.67 13.40
N LEU A 576 35.40 2.98 13.24
CA LEU A 576 34.73 3.56 12.11
C LEU A 576 35.58 3.54 10.85
N ILE A 577 36.88 3.88 10.97
CA ILE A 577 37.85 3.88 9.87
C ILE A 577 37.88 2.52 9.14
N ARG A 578 37.87 1.40 9.88
CA ARG A 578 37.83 0.04 9.30
C ARG A 578 36.57 -0.27 8.50
N ARG A 579 35.51 0.53 8.65
CA ARG A 579 34.23 0.37 7.96
C ARG A 579 34.10 1.23 6.72
N PHE A 580 35.18 1.92 6.36
CA PHE A 580 35.28 2.71 5.14
C PHE A 580 36.23 2.12 4.13
N ILE A 581 35.97 2.34 2.85
CA ILE A 581 36.96 2.37 1.80
C ILE A 581 37.46 3.83 1.75
N ILE A 582 38.66 4.06 2.19
CA ILE A 582 39.26 5.39 2.27
C ILE A 582 40.15 5.59 1.05
N LEU A 583 39.82 6.57 0.22
CA LEU A 583 40.56 6.90 -0.98
C LEU A 583 41.06 8.34 -0.86
N HIS A 584 42.36 8.51 -0.79
CA HIS A 584 43.03 9.80 -0.74
C HIS A 584 43.30 10.33 -2.16
N PHE A 585 42.89 11.55 -2.42
CA PHE A 585 43.14 12.29 -3.66
C PHE A 585 44.26 13.30 -3.41
N THR A 586 45.44 12.96 -3.87
CA THR A 586 46.70 13.68 -3.61
C THR A 586 46.81 14.97 -4.43
N HIS A 587 47.89 15.72 -4.21
CA HIS A 587 48.14 16.96 -4.97
C HIS A 587 48.39 16.70 -6.47
N SER A 588 48.90 15.53 -6.85
CA SER A 588 49.11 15.13 -8.23
C SER A 588 47.78 14.97 -9.00
N GLU A 589 46.67 14.71 -8.31
CA GLU A 589 45.33 14.56 -8.89
C GLU A 589 44.55 15.89 -8.98
N MET A 590 45.14 16.97 -8.44
CA MET A 590 44.51 18.29 -8.49
C MET A 590 44.54 18.86 -9.91
N LYS A 591 43.36 19.15 -10.46
CA LYS A 591 43.20 19.72 -11.79
C LYS A 591 43.26 21.23 -11.77
N THR A 592 43.83 21.81 -12.83
CA THR A 592 43.76 23.25 -13.07
C THR A 592 42.29 23.65 -13.40
N GLN A 593 41.95 24.92 -13.21
CA GLN A 593 40.62 25.42 -13.55
C GLN A 593 40.26 25.11 -15.00
N LYS A 594 41.20 25.26 -15.94
CA LYS A 594 41.01 24.98 -17.36
C LYS A 594 40.66 23.50 -17.63
N GLU A 595 41.30 22.59 -16.93
CA GLU A 595 40.98 21.13 -17.02
C GLU A 595 39.64 20.79 -16.41
N VAL A 596 39.26 21.42 -15.28
CA VAL A 596 37.95 21.28 -14.69
C VAL A 596 36.87 21.77 -15.67
N ASP A 597 37.06 22.99 -16.25
CA ASP A 597 36.10 23.54 -17.19
C ASP A 597 35.98 22.67 -18.46
N ALA A 598 37.10 22.14 -18.97
CA ALA A 598 37.11 21.25 -20.14
C ALA A 598 36.36 19.93 -19.82
N PHE A 599 36.58 19.34 -18.65
CA PHE A 599 35.84 18.14 -18.21
C PHE A 599 34.34 18.44 -18.07
N GLU A 600 33.96 19.54 -17.40
CA GLU A 600 32.57 19.94 -17.22
C GLU A 600 31.85 20.17 -18.56
N ASP A 601 32.54 20.79 -19.52
CA ASP A 601 32.00 21.04 -20.87
C ASP A 601 31.85 19.73 -21.65
N GLU A 602 32.83 18.84 -21.59
CA GLU A 602 32.79 17.55 -22.26
C GLU A 602 31.75 16.61 -21.68
N TRP A 603 31.68 16.51 -20.36
CA TRP A 603 30.78 15.60 -19.64
C TRP A 603 29.41 16.23 -19.32
N GLN A 604 29.23 17.53 -19.60
CA GLN A 604 28.00 18.29 -19.37
C GLN A 604 27.48 18.12 -17.93
N THR A 605 28.38 18.08 -16.94
CA THR A 605 28.04 17.79 -15.54
C THR A 605 27.07 18.80 -14.92
N LYS A 606 27.05 20.05 -15.41
CA LYS A 606 26.11 21.09 -14.98
C LYS A 606 24.72 20.99 -15.61
N ASN A 607 24.54 20.15 -16.62
CA ASN A 607 23.28 19.95 -17.32
C ASN A 607 22.75 18.54 -17.08
N HIS A 608 21.90 18.38 -16.09
CA HIS A 608 21.36 17.08 -15.68
C HIS A 608 20.81 16.23 -16.85
N LYS A 609 20.10 16.84 -17.79
CA LYS A 609 19.50 16.12 -18.93
C LYS A 609 20.53 15.66 -19.98
N ARG A 610 21.67 16.34 -20.08
CA ARG A 610 22.71 16.07 -21.09
C ARG A 610 23.98 15.49 -20.49
N CYS A 611 24.04 15.31 -19.20
CA CYS A 611 25.19 14.76 -18.49
C CYS A 611 25.54 13.38 -19.07
N LYS A 612 26.79 13.20 -19.51
CA LYS A 612 27.27 11.93 -20.07
C LYS A 612 27.21 10.77 -19.08
N PHE A 613 27.17 11.04 -17.76
CA PHE A 613 26.97 9.99 -16.76
C PHE A 613 25.65 9.23 -16.93
N ASN A 614 24.63 9.84 -17.55
CA ASN A 614 23.39 9.13 -17.89
C ASN A 614 23.62 7.93 -18.83
N LEU A 615 24.68 7.95 -19.62
CA LEU A 615 25.03 6.86 -20.53
C LEU A 615 25.57 5.61 -19.80
N LEU A 616 25.88 5.71 -18.51
CA LEU A 616 26.29 4.57 -17.68
C LEU A 616 25.12 3.73 -17.17
N LYS A 617 23.86 4.22 -17.24
CA LYS A 617 22.66 3.54 -16.76
C LYS A 617 22.47 2.10 -17.30
N PRO A 618 22.79 1.76 -18.56
CA PRO A 618 22.66 0.38 -19.02
C PRO A 618 23.45 -0.62 -18.19
N ILE A 619 24.60 -0.22 -17.59
CA ILE A 619 25.36 -1.10 -16.71
C ILE A 619 24.62 -1.37 -15.40
N SER A 620 24.04 -0.34 -14.76
CA SER A 620 23.26 -0.53 -13.55
C SER A 620 21.99 -1.34 -13.81
N GLN A 621 21.33 -1.16 -14.95
CA GLN A 621 20.16 -1.96 -15.33
C GLN A 621 20.51 -3.42 -15.57
N PHE A 622 21.65 -3.70 -16.18
CA PHE A 622 22.16 -5.06 -16.29
C PHE A 622 22.40 -5.68 -14.91
N VAL A 623 23.03 -4.94 -13.99
CA VAL A 623 23.23 -5.41 -12.61
C VAL A 623 21.92 -5.69 -11.88
N VAL A 624 20.92 -4.82 -12.08
CA VAL A 624 19.56 -5.05 -11.54
C VAL A 624 18.99 -6.36 -12.06
N LYS A 625 19.01 -6.59 -13.39
CA LYS A 625 18.54 -7.84 -13.99
C LYS A 625 19.23 -9.05 -13.36
N GLU A 626 20.56 -9.04 -13.34
CA GLU A 626 21.36 -10.14 -12.81
C GLU A 626 21.03 -10.47 -11.35
N LEU A 627 20.86 -9.46 -10.51
CA LEU A 627 20.58 -9.66 -9.08
C LEU A 627 19.11 -10.02 -8.81
N LEU A 628 18.17 -9.53 -9.61
CA LEU A 628 16.77 -9.95 -9.50
C LEU A 628 16.57 -11.42 -9.91
N GLU A 629 17.32 -11.88 -10.92
CA GLU A 629 17.29 -13.27 -11.40
C GLU A 629 18.10 -14.21 -10.50
N ASN A 630 19.19 -13.72 -9.90
CA ASN A 630 20.14 -14.50 -9.10
C ASN A 630 20.42 -13.87 -7.72
N PRO A 631 19.42 -13.80 -6.83
CA PRO A 631 19.56 -13.12 -5.53
C PRO A 631 20.64 -13.74 -4.62
N ASP A 632 20.97 -15.02 -4.80
CA ASP A 632 22.02 -15.71 -4.05
C ASP A 632 23.42 -15.09 -4.25
N LEU A 633 23.64 -14.35 -5.33
CA LEU A 633 24.88 -13.60 -5.55
C LEU A 633 25.16 -12.58 -4.43
N LEU A 634 24.13 -12.06 -3.76
CA LEU A 634 24.31 -11.12 -2.63
C LEU A 634 24.95 -11.74 -1.39
N GLN A 635 25.11 -13.08 -1.34
CA GLN A 635 25.83 -13.76 -0.27
C GLN A 635 27.35 -13.80 -0.49
N MET A 636 27.80 -13.43 -1.70
CA MET A 636 29.23 -13.33 -2.01
C MET A 636 29.90 -12.21 -1.21
N GLU A 637 31.22 -12.29 -1.04
CA GLU A 637 32.01 -11.15 -0.58
C GLU A 637 31.84 -9.98 -1.56
N TRP A 638 31.65 -8.77 -1.05
CA TRP A 638 31.22 -7.62 -1.86
C TRP A 638 32.16 -7.28 -3.02
N LYS A 639 33.48 -7.47 -2.91
CA LYS A 639 34.43 -7.27 -4.03
C LYS A 639 34.24 -8.34 -5.11
N GLU A 640 34.14 -9.58 -4.68
CA GLU A 640 33.92 -10.70 -5.58
C GLU A 640 32.59 -10.56 -6.33
N LEU A 641 31.54 -10.09 -5.63
CA LEU A 641 30.26 -9.75 -6.25
C LEU A 641 30.43 -8.68 -7.33
N CYS A 642 31.12 -7.58 -7.03
CA CYS A 642 31.38 -6.51 -7.98
C CYS A 642 32.12 -7.02 -9.21
N ASP A 643 33.23 -7.74 -9.01
CA ASP A 643 34.05 -8.27 -10.10
C ASP A 643 33.26 -9.25 -10.98
N THR A 644 32.41 -10.08 -10.35
CA THR A 644 31.52 -11.00 -11.06
C THR A 644 30.49 -10.25 -11.92
N LEU A 645 29.83 -9.24 -11.36
CA LEU A 645 28.79 -8.47 -12.07
C LEU A 645 29.38 -7.70 -13.26
N VAL A 646 30.53 -7.05 -13.06
CA VAL A 646 31.19 -6.30 -14.17
C VAL A 646 31.68 -7.27 -15.24
N THR A 647 32.27 -8.40 -14.84
CA THR A 647 32.70 -9.45 -15.79
C THR A 647 31.56 -9.96 -16.63
N ARG A 648 30.39 -10.24 -16.03
CA ARG A 648 29.19 -10.67 -16.74
C ARG A 648 28.68 -9.57 -17.70
N ALA A 649 28.70 -8.29 -17.28
CA ALA A 649 28.32 -7.19 -18.14
C ALA A 649 29.17 -7.09 -19.43
N TYR A 650 30.49 -7.30 -19.30
CA TYR A 650 31.38 -7.37 -20.48
C TYR A 650 31.04 -8.51 -21.41
N TYR A 651 30.79 -9.72 -20.87
CA TYR A 651 30.42 -10.87 -21.71
C TYR A 651 29.06 -10.70 -22.37
N GLU A 652 28.08 -10.15 -21.67
CA GLU A 652 26.77 -9.82 -22.25
C GLU A 652 26.89 -8.82 -23.40
N ALA A 653 27.74 -7.82 -23.25
CA ALA A 653 28.04 -6.85 -24.30
C ALA A 653 28.88 -7.42 -25.46
N GLY A 654 29.26 -8.72 -25.42
CA GLY A 654 30.15 -9.35 -26.42
C GLY A 654 31.60 -8.85 -26.36
N MET A 655 32.02 -8.30 -25.23
CA MET A 655 33.38 -7.75 -24.99
C MET A 655 34.15 -8.68 -24.06
N ARG A 656 35.47 -8.53 -24.06
CA ARG A 656 36.33 -9.19 -23.06
C ARG A 656 36.57 -8.21 -21.91
N PRO A 657 36.49 -8.67 -20.65
CA PRO A 657 36.83 -7.84 -19.50
C PRO A 657 38.31 -7.40 -19.55
N ASP A 658 38.55 -6.14 -19.26
CA ASP A 658 39.89 -5.58 -19.11
C ASP A 658 40.48 -5.92 -17.75
N GLU A 659 41.78 -5.73 -17.56
CA GLU A 659 42.50 -6.07 -16.33
C GLU A 659 41.92 -5.29 -15.12
N TRP A 660 41.53 -4.04 -15.32
CA TRP A 660 40.99 -3.20 -14.24
C TRP A 660 39.74 -3.77 -13.55
N VAL A 661 39.01 -4.65 -14.21
CA VAL A 661 37.80 -5.29 -13.62
C VAL A 661 38.15 -6.00 -12.32
N TYR A 662 39.35 -6.53 -12.21
CA TYR A 662 39.83 -7.28 -11.05
C TYR A 662 40.74 -6.44 -10.12
N GLU A 663 41.02 -5.19 -10.49
CA GLU A 663 41.86 -4.31 -9.69
C GLU A 663 41.01 -3.52 -8.67
N TRP A 664 41.60 -3.35 -7.47
CA TRP A 664 40.99 -2.57 -6.39
C TRP A 664 42.01 -1.60 -5.82
N SER A 665 41.60 -0.36 -5.62
CA SER A 665 42.44 0.60 -4.89
C SER A 665 42.61 0.13 -3.43
N ARG A 666 43.80 0.25 -2.91
CA ARG A 666 44.06 0.00 -1.49
C ARG A 666 43.31 1.05 -0.68
N SER A 667 42.57 0.62 0.34
CA SER A 667 42.02 1.53 1.35
C SER A 667 43.16 1.98 2.27
N GLU A 668 43.27 3.27 2.49
CA GLU A 668 44.29 3.80 3.40
C GLU A 668 44.00 3.42 4.85
N SER A 669 45.06 3.17 5.61
CA SER A 669 45.02 2.95 7.05
C SER A 669 45.40 4.22 7.81
N ARG A 670 45.12 4.27 9.11
CA ARG A 670 45.54 5.40 9.97
C ARG A 670 47.05 5.64 9.93
N GLY A 671 47.84 4.59 9.81
CA GLY A 671 49.33 4.71 9.70
C GLY A 671 49.76 5.43 8.42
N ASP A 672 49.11 5.14 7.29
CA ASP A 672 49.38 5.80 6.01
C ASP A 672 49.08 7.30 6.10
N MET A 673 47.97 7.67 6.76
CA MET A 673 47.54 9.08 6.94
C MET A 673 48.44 9.86 7.89
N ASP A 674 48.97 9.24 8.94
CA ASP A 674 49.88 9.87 9.89
C ASP A 674 51.29 10.12 9.28
N GLU A 675 51.73 9.30 8.31
CA GLU A 675 52.95 9.50 7.56
C GLU A 675 52.84 10.67 6.57
N GLU A 676 51.72 10.80 5.85
CA GLU A 676 51.49 11.92 4.91
C GLU A 676 51.43 13.27 5.63
N HIS A 677 50.80 13.35 6.83
CA HIS A 677 50.76 14.58 7.63
C HIS A 677 52.14 14.99 8.17
N ARG A 678 53.13 14.10 8.12
CA ARG A 678 54.52 14.42 8.47
C ARG A 678 55.35 14.86 7.30
N GLU A 679 54.93 14.54 6.08
CA GLU A 679 55.61 14.94 4.84
C GLU A 679 55.05 16.23 4.22
N GLU A 680 53.78 16.65 4.53
CA GLU A 680 53.22 17.98 4.26
C GLU A 680 53.68 18.99 5.35
#